data_e03434c082d20fc0a6d645c95e85c84f
#
_entry.id   e03434c082d20fc0a6d645c95e85c84f
#
_cell.length_a   1.000
_cell.length_b   1.000
_cell.length_c   1.000
_cell.angle_alpha   90.00
_cell.angle_beta   90.00
_cell.angle_gamma   90.00
#
_symmetry.space_group_name_H-M   'P 1'
#
loop_
_entity.id
_entity.type
_entity.pdbx_description
1 polymer ?
#
loop_
_entity_poly.entity_id
_entity_poly.type
_entity_poly.pdbx_seq_one_letter_code
_entity_poly.pdbx_strand_id
1 'polypeptide(L)'
;LIENDVLEDVLEEFYAEADEEFFNLVDAFGMGRDDSGLVSIIDKIYRFSRSNPWIDEWFDECMLVYDDETYDNPAIKELYDSIKNALFDYRDKYNRLVDICSEPAGPAAYTGALQSDLLGINEMINSQDFGELGRRIRIFSFEALSRKKDAGADPDIKEYVKGQRKLFKDYIGRLNDKIFLKDDEGIFADMQGAGIQIRTLLKVAKVYAKRVSEVKREKGIIDFNDMEHLALSILVKKEDGKLVYTETADKLANRFEEILIDEYQDSNQLQEVILNAVSKTRLTGENNNIYMVGDVKQSIYKFRLACPELFIEKYDTYGETGDNVRIELQKNFRSRENVLECVNDVFSHIMNKNFSGIGYDESVRLNAGFPYPEYSDSNYGDEANKSTDVILISSENEEEATTRELEADRLAKLIEGIVASGINVYDSDENIYRPAEYRDIVILTRSVTGWADTFADALMDRGIPAYTDSSTGYFSVREIQVILSMLTIVDNPVQEISLAAAMMSYFGGFTAAELGMVRKLGREHVDTNVHNNLYEHLKAVAVLGEAGKVQEPDVKQLSGKCALFLAKLTEYRDKSSVESLYDLCWEIIYDSGYYDYVGTMPAGAQRQANLNVLLERAAGYGKSSYSGLFNFLRYIERLKKFDEDFAEGAASLDNENLVRIMSIHKSKGLEFPIVILAGAHKSINFMDATAPVLVDQNLGIAVDYVDLKKRTKTPTIIKGAM
;
A
#
# COMPACT_ATOMS: atom_id res chain seq x y z
N LEU A 1 -15.49 2.84 12.75
CA LEU A 1 -16.95 2.93 12.93
C LEU A 1 -17.38 4.30 13.48
N ILE A 2 -16.80 4.76 14.60
CA ILE A 2 -17.17 6.07 15.18
C ILE A 2 -16.84 7.21 14.22
N GLU A 3 -15.68 7.20 13.61
CA GLU A 3 -15.28 8.21 12.64
C GLU A 3 -16.25 8.27 11.47
N ASN A 4 -16.69 7.13 10.96
CA ASN A 4 -17.63 7.05 9.85
C ASN A 4 -19.04 7.53 10.25
N ASP A 5 -19.54 7.11 11.41
CA ASP A 5 -20.84 7.56 11.92
C ASP A 5 -20.83 9.10 12.13
N VAL A 6 -19.75 9.64 12.69
CA VAL A 6 -19.59 11.10 12.88
C VAL A 6 -19.50 11.84 11.54
N LEU A 7 -18.84 11.25 10.53
CA LEU A 7 -18.75 11.88 9.21
C LEU A 7 -20.10 11.94 8.51
N GLU A 8 -20.90 10.86 8.60
CA GLU A 8 -22.27 10.85 8.09
C GLU A 8 -23.11 11.94 8.77
N ASP A 9 -23.07 12.03 10.11
CA ASP A 9 -23.80 13.06 10.87
C ASP A 9 -23.39 14.49 10.46
N VAL A 10 -22.08 14.75 10.32
CA VAL A 10 -21.56 16.07 9.90
C VAL A 10 -22.03 16.42 8.49
N LEU A 11 -22.00 15.49 7.56
CA LEU A 11 -22.48 15.75 6.20
C LEU A 11 -23.99 16.01 6.18
N GLU A 12 -24.79 15.30 6.98
CA GLU A 12 -26.23 15.58 7.11
C GLU A 12 -26.50 16.99 7.65
N GLU A 13 -25.70 17.48 8.62
CA GLU A 13 -25.80 18.85 9.11
C GLU A 13 -25.53 19.87 7.98
N PHE A 14 -24.47 19.68 7.17
CA PHE A 14 -24.16 20.57 6.04
C PHE A 14 -25.23 20.52 4.94
N TYR A 15 -25.82 19.35 4.67
CA TYR A 15 -26.97 19.25 3.77
C TYR A 15 -28.19 20.01 4.29
N ALA A 16 -28.44 19.96 5.60
CA ALA A 16 -29.56 20.67 6.23
C ALA A 16 -29.39 22.19 6.23
N GLU A 17 -28.15 22.70 6.32
CA GLU A 17 -27.85 24.13 6.20
C GLU A 17 -28.12 24.68 4.80
N ALA A 18 -28.19 23.84 3.77
CA ALA A 18 -28.47 24.17 2.38
C ALA A 18 -27.53 25.27 1.79
N ASP A 19 -26.24 25.20 2.17
CA ASP A 19 -25.22 26.12 1.70
C ASP A 19 -24.87 25.84 0.19
N GLU A 20 -24.96 26.84 -0.65
CA GLU A 20 -24.67 26.72 -2.09
C GLU A 20 -23.21 26.30 -2.34
N GLU A 21 -22.25 26.78 -1.54
CA GLU A 21 -20.86 26.39 -1.67
C GLU A 21 -20.65 24.90 -1.36
N PHE A 22 -21.38 24.38 -0.36
CA PHE A 22 -21.34 22.96 -0.02
C PHE A 22 -21.94 22.09 -1.14
N PHE A 23 -23.08 22.49 -1.72
CA PHE A 23 -23.63 21.75 -2.85
C PHE A 23 -22.69 21.77 -4.06
N ASN A 24 -22.03 22.89 -4.35
CA ASN A 24 -21.03 22.97 -5.38
C ASN A 24 -19.82 22.05 -5.11
N LEU A 25 -19.43 21.87 -3.84
CA LEU A 25 -18.39 20.93 -3.43
C LEU A 25 -18.84 19.47 -3.68
N VAL A 26 -20.07 19.12 -3.31
CA VAL A 26 -20.65 17.79 -3.57
C VAL A 26 -20.69 17.50 -5.07
N ASP A 27 -21.15 18.47 -5.88
CA ASP A 27 -21.20 18.33 -7.34
C ASP A 27 -19.81 18.18 -7.97
N ALA A 28 -18.78 18.82 -7.38
CA ALA A 28 -17.41 18.76 -7.87
C ALA A 28 -16.69 17.44 -7.53
N PHE A 29 -16.93 16.86 -6.34
CA PHE A 29 -16.15 15.75 -5.80
C PHE A 29 -16.98 14.49 -5.50
N GLY A 30 -18.32 14.55 -5.53
CA GLY A 30 -19.18 13.37 -5.49
C GLY A 30 -19.04 12.52 -6.75
N MET A 31 -19.27 11.22 -6.63
CA MET A 31 -19.16 10.28 -7.78
C MET A 31 -20.44 10.22 -8.65
N GLY A 32 -21.30 11.23 -8.58
CA GLY A 32 -22.48 11.41 -9.43
C GLY A 32 -23.68 10.51 -9.09
N ARG A 33 -23.54 9.56 -8.17
CA ARG A 33 -24.62 8.71 -7.65
C ARG A 33 -24.74 8.73 -6.13
N ASP A 34 -23.63 9.02 -5.46
CA ASP A 34 -23.51 9.07 -4.00
C ASP A 34 -22.32 9.97 -3.59
N ASP A 35 -22.18 10.19 -2.30
CA ASP A 35 -21.18 11.08 -1.71
C ASP A 35 -19.88 10.33 -1.31
N SER A 36 -19.75 9.06 -1.70
CA SER A 36 -18.61 8.22 -1.28
C SER A 36 -17.26 8.82 -1.64
N GLY A 37 -17.19 9.54 -2.77
CA GLY A 37 -15.99 10.27 -3.18
C GLY A 37 -15.63 11.37 -2.21
N LEU A 38 -16.60 12.19 -1.78
CA LEU A 38 -16.40 13.28 -0.83
C LEU A 38 -16.06 12.75 0.57
N VAL A 39 -16.75 11.71 1.03
CA VAL A 39 -16.48 10.98 2.28
C VAL A 39 -15.02 10.53 2.33
N SER A 40 -14.56 9.86 1.29
CA SER A 40 -13.18 9.37 1.20
C SER A 40 -12.14 10.51 1.22
N ILE A 41 -12.44 11.64 0.57
CA ILE A 41 -11.56 12.82 0.55
C ILE A 41 -11.45 13.44 1.94
N ILE A 42 -12.58 13.64 2.64
CA ILE A 42 -12.59 14.24 3.98
C ILE A 42 -11.86 13.34 4.98
N ASP A 43 -12.09 12.04 4.94
CA ASP A 43 -11.38 11.07 5.78
C ASP A 43 -9.86 11.10 5.52
N LYS A 44 -9.45 11.12 4.26
CA LYS A 44 -8.03 11.24 3.87
C LYS A 44 -7.40 12.52 4.43
N ILE A 45 -8.06 13.66 4.31
CA ILE A 45 -7.58 14.95 4.84
C ILE A 45 -7.49 14.90 6.36
N TYR A 46 -8.49 14.37 7.03
CA TYR A 46 -8.51 14.21 8.47
C TYR A 46 -7.35 13.34 8.96
N ARG A 47 -7.19 12.14 8.38
CA ARG A 47 -6.09 11.23 8.76
C ARG A 47 -4.73 11.88 8.53
N PHE A 48 -4.56 12.59 7.43
CA PHE A 48 -3.31 13.29 7.12
C PHE A 48 -3.03 14.42 8.10
N SER A 49 -4.03 15.24 8.41
CA SER A 49 -3.88 16.38 9.33
C SER A 49 -3.36 15.97 10.71
N ARG A 50 -3.67 14.75 11.14
CA ARG A 50 -3.26 14.20 12.45
C ARG A 50 -1.77 13.85 12.57
N SER A 51 -1.02 13.84 11.49
CA SER A 51 0.45 13.73 11.53
C SER A 51 1.13 15.07 11.83
N ASN A 52 0.38 16.17 11.75
CA ASN A 52 0.89 17.50 12.04
C ASN A 52 0.75 17.84 13.52
N PRO A 53 1.76 18.45 14.14
CA PRO A 53 1.68 18.87 15.55
C PRO A 53 0.56 19.86 15.81
N TRP A 54 0.26 20.74 14.84
CA TRP A 54 -0.68 21.86 14.94
C TRP A 54 -1.73 21.74 13.83
N ILE A 55 -2.75 20.92 14.05
CA ILE A 55 -3.77 20.58 13.04
C ILE A 55 -4.49 21.83 12.50
N ASP A 56 -4.91 22.73 13.38
CA ASP A 56 -5.66 23.94 12.98
C ASP A 56 -4.79 24.88 12.13
N GLU A 57 -3.52 25.04 12.50
CA GLU A 57 -2.58 25.87 11.75
C GLU A 57 -2.29 25.28 10.37
N TRP A 58 -2.09 23.97 10.31
CA TRP A 58 -1.89 23.29 9.02
C TRP A 58 -3.08 23.50 8.08
N PHE A 59 -4.31 23.44 8.60
CA PHE A 59 -5.48 23.76 7.80
C PHE A 59 -5.47 25.22 7.30
N ASP A 60 -5.00 26.16 8.12
CA ASP A 60 -4.91 27.57 7.72
C ASP A 60 -3.79 27.79 6.72
N GLU A 61 -2.63 27.13 6.88
CA GLU A 61 -1.52 27.14 5.92
C GLU A 61 -1.92 26.59 4.54
N CYS A 62 -2.75 25.53 4.48
CA CYS A 62 -3.28 25.01 3.22
C CYS A 62 -4.04 26.07 2.42
N MET A 63 -4.64 27.05 3.07
CA MET A 63 -5.35 28.16 2.39
C MET A 63 -4.41 29.21 1.82
N LEU A 64 -3.31 29.51 2.53
CA LEU A 64 -2.38 30.55 2.09
C LEU A 64 -1.79 30.27 0.72
N VAL A 65 -1.60 28.99 0.36
CA VAL A 65 -1.09 28.59 -0.96
C VAL A 65 -2.05 28.98 -2.08
N TYR A 66 -3.37 29.01 -1.83
CA TYR A 66 -4.39 29.42 -2.80
C TYR A 66 -4.61 30.93 -2.87
N ASP A 67 -4.26 31.65 -1.81
CA ASP A 67 -4.44 33.09 -1.71
C ASP A 67 -3.21 33.86 -2.29
N ASP A 68 -2.09 33.19 -2.50
CA ASP A 68 -0.88 33.78 -3.09
C ASP A 68 -0.85 33.60 -4.61
N GLU A 69 -1.17 34.70 -5.33
CA GLU A 69 -1.19 34.80 -6.79
C GLU A 69 0.15 35.27 -7.40
N THR A 70 1.24 35.05 -6.69
CA THR A 70 2.57 35.45 -7.16
C THR A 70 3.42 34.25 -7.56
N TYR A 71 4.50 34.48 -8.30
CA TYR A 71 5.51 33.44 -8.57
C TYR A 71 6.33 33.07 -7.32
N ASP A 72 6.17 33.81 -6.21
CA ASP A 72 6.77 33.47 -4.92
C ASP A 72 5.99 32.37 -4.17
N ASN A 73 4.82 32.02 -4.66
CA ASN A 73 4.01 30.91 -4.15
C ASN A 73 4.85 29.63 -4.02
N PRO A 74 4.87 28.96 -2.86
CA PRO A 74 5.70 27.78 -2.62
C PRO A 74 5.48 26.64 -3.63
N ALA A 75 4.22 26.38 -4.03
CA ALA A 75 3.91 25.34 -5.02
C ALA A 75 4.44 25.69 -6.40
N ILE A 76 4.39 26.99 -6.79
CA ILE A 76 4.94 27.44 -8.08
C ILE A 76 6.47 27.31 -8.08
N LYS A 77 7.14 27.65 -6.98
CA LYS A 77 8.59 27.47 -6.84
C LYS A 77 8.99 26.00 -6.93
N GLU A 78 8.32 25.14 -6.18
CA GLU A 78 8.57 23.68 -6.20
C GLU A 78 8.42 23.11 -7.62
N LEU A 79 7.33 23.46 -8.30
CA LEU A 79 7.09 23.03 -9.67
C LEU A 79 8.14 23.58 -10.64
N TYR A 80 8.52 24.84 -10.50
CA TYR A 80 9.56 25.45 -11.30
C TYR A 80 10.90 24.74 -11.15
N ASP A 81 11.31 24.47 -9.91
CA ASP A 81 12.55 23.77 -9.62
C ASP A 81 12.53 22.32 -10.12
N SER A 82 11.40 21.64 -9.95
CA SER A 82 11.20 20.28 -10.46
C SER A 82 11.32 20.22 -11.99
N ILE A 83 10.68 21.15 -12.71
CA ILE A 83 10.78 21.21 -14.17
C ILE A 83 12.23 21.54 -14.59
N LYS A 84 12.91 22.46 -13.92
CA LYS A 84 14.31 22.78 -14.22
C LYS A 84 15.23 21.59 -14.00
N ASN A 85 15.07 20.86 -12.90
CA ASN A 85 15.85 19.66 -12.64
C ASN A 85 15.65 18.61 -13.74
N ALA A 86 14.41 18.38 -14.17
CA ALA A 86 14.14 17.48 -15.29
C ALA A 86 14.78 17.97 -16.59
N LEU A 87 14.77 19.27 -16.85
CA LEU A 87 15.44 19.86 -18.04
C LEU A 87 16.97 19.72 -17.97
N PHE A 88 17.61 19.81 -16.78
CA PHE A 88 19.03 19.50 -16.61
C PHE A 88 19.34 18.04 -16.97
N ASP A 89 18.52 17.09 -16.49
CA ASP A 89 18.67 15.68 -16.85
C ASP A 89 18.51 15.44 -18.37
N TYR A 90 17.53 16.08 -19.00
CA TYR A 90 17.37 16.01 -20.46
C TYR A 90 18.54 16.66 -21.20
N ARG A 91 19.09 17.79 -20.75
CA ARG A 91 20.28 18.40 -21.32
C ARG A 91 21.46 17.42 -21.32
N ASP A 92 21.71 16.77 -20.19
CA ASP A 92 22.85 15.84 -20.08
C ASP A 92 22.63 14.58 -20.93
N LYS A 93 21.41 14.09 -21.03
CA LYS A 93 21.04 13.03 -21.98
C LYS A 93 21.25 13.46 -23.43
N TYR A 94 20.83 14.67 -23.80
CA TYR A 94 20.98 15.17 -25.16
C TYR A 94 22.44 15.41 -25.56
N ASN A 95 23.29 15.85 -24.63
CA ASN A 95 24.73 15.89 -24.87
C ASN A 95 25.26 14.50 -25.25
N ARG A 96 24.92 13.44 -24.49
CA ARG A 96 25.31 12.07 -24.82
C ARG A 96 24.73 11.59 -26.16
N LEU A 97 23.48 11.96 -26.49
CA LEU A 97 22.88 11.59 -27.78
C LEU A 97 23.61 12.28 -28.95
N VAL A 98 24.06 13.50 -28.80
CA VAL A 98 24.87 14.21 -29.80
C VAL A 98 26.23 13.52 -30.00
N ASP A 99 26.86 13.09 -28.89
CA ASP A 99 28.11 12.31 -28.94
C ASP A 99 27.90 10.98 -29.65
N ILE A 100 26.89 10.21 -29.29
CA ILE A 100 26.53 8.95 -29.96
C ILE A 100 26.26 9.15 -31.45
N CYS A 101 25.57 10.21 -31.84
CA CYS A 101 25.34 10.53 -33.26
C CYS A 101 26.64 10.87 -34.01
N SER A 102 27.69 11.27 -33.32
CA SER A 102 28.99 11.62 -33.88
C SER A 102 29.92 10.41 -34.03
N GLU A 103 29.59 9.26 -33.45
CA GLU A 103 30.33 8.00 -33.57
C GLU A 103 30.17 7.39 -34.97
N PRO A 104 31.09 6.52 -35.41
CA PRO A 104 31.03 5.92 -36.76
C PRO A 104 29.78 5.11 -37.06
N ALA A 105 29.17 4.48 -36.04
CA ALA A 105 27.92 3.74 -36.14
C ALA A 105 26.69 4.59 -35.80
N GLY A 106 26.86 5.85 -35.40
CA GLY A 106 25.79 6.74 -35.00
C GLY A 106 25.05 7.36 -36.17
N PRO A 107 23.79 7.81 -35.98
CA PRO A 107 23.00 8.49 -36.98
C PRO A 107 23.40 9.96 -37.12
N ALA A 108 24.53 10.28 -37.77
CA ALA A 108 25.06 11.63 -37.93
C ALA A 108 24.05 12.61 -38.53
N ALA A 109 23.12 12.12 -39.36
CA ALA A 109 22.06 12.96 -39.96
C ALA A 109 21.07 13.53 -38.90
N TYR A 110 21.07 13.07 -37.65
CA TYR A 110 20.19 13.56 -36.60
C TYR A 110 20.82 14.66 -35.73
N THR A 111 22.16 14.82 -35.80
CA THR A 111 22.92 15.78 -34.96
C THR A 111 22.35 17.20 -34.99
N GLY A 112 22.01 17.71 -36.17
CA GLY A 112 21.48 19.07 -36.28
C GLY A 112 20.15 19.27 -35.53
N ALA A 113 19.22 18.34 -35.63
CA ALA A 113 17.96 18.42 -34.93
C ALA A 113 18.14 18.25 -33.40
N LEU A 114 19.07 17.39 -32.94
CA LEU A 114 19.39 17.25 -31.53
C LEU A 114 20.07 18.48 -30.94
N GLN A 115 20.94 19.13 -31.70
CA GLN A 115 21.57 20.39 -31.31
C GLN A 115 20.54 21.53 -31.21
N SER A 116 19.59 21.62 -32.16
CA SER A 116 18.47 22.58 -32.10
C SER A 116 17.61 22.32 -30.83
N ASP A 117 17.26 21.05 -30.55
CA ASP A 117 16.53 20.68 -29.31
C ASP A 117 17.33 21.10 -28.08
N LEU A 118 18.64 20.85 -28.05
CA LEU A 118 19.54 21.17 -26.92
C LEU A 118 19.63 22.71 -26.68
N LEU A 119 19.63 23.51 -27.73
CA LEU A 119 19.56 24.96 -27.59
C LEU A 119 18.24 25.38 -26.91
N GLY A 120 17.12 24.83 -27.32
CA GLY A 120 15.82 25.09 -26.68
C GLY A 120 15.78 24.65 -25.21
N ILE A 121 16.36 23.47 -24.86
CA ILE A 121 16.50 23.03 -23.49
C ILE A 121 17.29 24.05 -22.66
N ASN A 122 18.44 24.55 -23.19
CA ASN A 122 19.26 25.53 -22.48
C ASN A 122 18.53 26.88 -22.32
N GLU A 123 17.73 27.29 -23.30
CA GLU A 123 16.89 28.49 -23.16
C GLU A 123 15.85 28.33 -22.05
N MET A 124 15.19 27.17 -21.94
CA MET A 124 14.23 26.88 -20.87
C MET A 124 14.93 26.87 -19.49
N ILE A 125 16.10 26.25 -19.36
CA ILE A 125 16.90 26.23 -18.13
C ILE A 125 17.27 27.66 -17.69
N ASN A 126 17.57 28.52 -18.60
CA ASN A 126 17.99 29.93 -18.35
C ASN A 126 16.80 30.88 -18.10
N SER A 127 15.56 30.40 -18.00
CA SER A 127 14.41 31.22 -17.61
C SER A 127 14.60 31.79 -16.20
N GLN A 128 14.15 33.02 -15.96
CA GLN A 128 14.32 33.72 -14.70
C GLN A 128 13.18 33.39 -13.69
N ASP A 129 11.98 33.13 -14.22
CA ASP A 129 10.79 32.86 -13.47
C ASP A 129 9.91 31.80 -14.16
N PHE A 130 8.87 31.36 -13.46
CA PHE A 130 7.93 30.36 -13.95
C PHE A 130 7.17 30.84 -15.20
N GLY A 131 6.78 32.11 -15.26
CA GLY A 131 6.07 32.67 -16.42
C GLY A 131 6.95 32.73 -17.67
N GLU A 132 8.24 33.07 -17.53
CA GLU A 132 9.19 33.01 -18.64
C GLU A 132 9.41 31.57 -19.11
N LEU A 133 9.55 30.63 -18.17
CA LEU A 133 9.65 29.20 -18.48
C LEU A 133 8.45 28.73 -19.29
N GLY A 134 7.23 29.06 -18.87
CA GLY A 134 6.00 28.69 -19.55
C GLY A 134 5.92 29.29 -20.97
N ARG A 135 6.32 30.57 -21.15
CA ARG A 135 6.39 31.19 -22.49
C ARG A 135 7.36 30.45 -23.40
N ARG A 136 8.55 30.08 -22.90
CA ARG A 136 9.57 29.34 -23.66
C ARG A 136 9.10 27.95 -24.05
N ILE A 137 8.45 27.22 -23.13
CA ILE A 137 7.90 25.89 -23.40
C ILE A 137 6.80 25.96 -24.47
N ARG A 138 5.88 26.92 -24.39
CA ARG A 138 4.78 27.08 -25.35
C ARG A 138 5.25 27.38 -26.78
N ILE A 139 6.34 28.12 -26.95
CA ILE A 139 6.87 28.49 -28.30
C ILE A 139 7.87 27.45 -28.83
N PHE A 140 8.34 26.52 -27.96
CA PHE A 140 9.33 25.52 -28.35
C PHE A 140 8.76 24.54 -29.38
N SER A 141 9.52 24.28 -30.44
CA SER A 141 9.13 23.36 -31.50
C SER A 141 10.29 22.46 -31.89
N PHE A 142 9.98 21.17 -32.08
CA PHE A 142 10.94 20.17 -32.51
C PHE A 142 11.21 20.24 -34.00
N GLU A 143 12.47 20.38 -34.42
CA GLU A 143 12.85 20.24 -35.82
C GLU A 143 12.62 18.76 -36.29
N ALA A 144 12.28 18.63 -37.61
CA ALA A 144 12.12 17.29 -38.17
C ALA A 144 13.47 16.59 -38.30
N LEU A 145 13.51 15.30 -37.86
CA LEU A 145 14.71 14.49 -38.09
C LEU A 145 14.97 14.31 -39.58
N SER A 146 16.23 14.41 -39.97
CA SER A 146 16.65 14.27 -41.36
C SER A 146 16.22 12.89 -41.93
N ARG A 147 15.66 12.93 -43.13
CA ARG A 147 15.30 11.73 -43.92
C ARG A 147 16.45 11.17 -44.74
N LYS A 148 17.64 11.77 -44.69
CA LYS A 148 18.81 11.26 -45.38
C LYS A 148 19.14 9.88 -44.92
N LYS A 149 19.43 8.95 -45.84
CA LYS A 149 19.91 7.60 -45.52
C LYS A 149 21.35 7.71 -45.07
N ASP A 150 21.56 7.37 -43.80
CA ASP A 150 22.89 7.21 -43.20
C ASP A 150 23.28 5.75 -43.40
N ALA A 151 24.08 5.46 -44.42
CA ALA A 151 24.39 4.12 -44.82
C ALA A 151 25.31 3.34 -43.84
N GLY A 152 25.90 4.08 -42.87
CA GLY A 152 26.79 3.50 -41.84
C GLY A 152 26.15 3.44 -40.45
N ALA A 153 24.94 4.01 -40.26
CA ALA A 153 24.32 4.05 -38.94
C ALA A 153 23.67 2.70 -38.57
N ASP A 154 23.96 2.25 -37.36
CA ASP A 154 23.33 1.09 -36.74
C ASP A 154 21.83 1.31 -36.54
N PRO A 155 20.95 0.39 -37.00
CA PRO A 155 19.50 0.51 -36.81
C PRO A 155 19.06 0.62 -35.34
N ASP A 156 19.72 -0.12 -34.44
CA ASP A 156 19.36 -0.14 -33.01
C ASP A 156 19.75 1.16 -32.33
N ILE A 157 20.93 1.70 -32.63
CA ILE A 157 21.36 3.03 -32.17
C ILE A 157 20.40 4.11 -32.68
N LYS A 158 20.00 4.02 -33.94
CA LYS A 158 19.04 4.96 -34.54
C LYS A 158 17.67 4.91 -33.85
N GLU A 159 17.18 3.75 -33.52
CA GLU A 159 15.91 3.57 -32.80
C GLU A 159 16.03 4.08 -31.36
N TYR A 160 17.13 3.78 -30.67
CA TYR A 160 17.44 4.32 -29.35
C TYR A 160 17.39 5.86 -29.32
N VAL A 161 18.09 6.53 -30.25
CA VAL A 161 18.10 8.01 -30.33
C VAL A 161 16.69 8.56 -30.55
N LYS A 162 15.91 7.94 -31.43
CA LYS A 162 14.50 8.35 -31.66
C LYS A 162 13.64 8.13 -30.42
N GLY A 163 13.83 7.03 -29.72
CA GLY A 163 13.11 6.69 -28.50
C GLY A 163 13.37 7.75 -27.41
N GLN A 164 14.63 8.11 -27.18
CA GLN A 164 15.00 9.13 -26.20
C GLN A 164 14.43 10.50 -26.56
N ARG A 165 14.49 10.88 -27.83
CA ARG A 165 13.89 12.13 -28.32
C ARG A 165 12.37 12.15 -28.16
N LYS A 166 11.71 11.00 -28.38
CA LYS A 166 10.26 10.87 -28.16
C LYS A 166 9.90 11.09 -26.71
N LEU A 167 10.65 10.55 -25.75
CA LEU A 167 10.42 10.78 -24.32
C LEU A 167 10.43 12.26 -23.96
N PHE A 168 11.40 13.01 -24.48
CA PHE A 168 11.44 14.45 -24.26
C PHE A 168 10.26 15.19 -24.94
N LYS A 169 9.90 14.78 -26.14
CA LYS A 169 8.74 15.34 -26.85
C LYS A 169 7.45 15.10 -26.06
N ASP A 170 7.28 13.90 -25.52
CA ASP A 170 6.11 13.55 -24.71
C ASP A 170 6.11 14.31 -23.36
N TYR A 171 7.31 14.60 -22.80
CA TYR A 171 7.45 15.42 -21.61
C TYR A 171 7.02 16.87 -21.84
N ILE A 172 7.54 17.53 -22.88
CA ILE A 172 7.15 18.89 -23.26
C ILE A 172 5.66 18.96 -23.61
N GLY A 173 5.12 17.95 -24.30
CA GLY A 173 3.69 17.84 -24.58
C GLY A 173 2.86 17.84 -23.30
N ARG A 174 3.24 17.00 -22.32
CA ARG A 174 2.56 16.96 -21.02
C ARG A 174 2.61 18.28 -20.26
N LEU A 175 3.75 18.99 -20.27
CA LEU A 175 3.86 20.32 -19.65
C LEU A 175 2.90 21.32 -20.31
N ASN A 176 2.83 21.34 -21.65
CA ASN A 176 1.90 22.19 -22.37
C ASN A 176 0.43 21.86 -22.09
N ASP A 177 0.09 20.57 -22.08
CA ASP A 177 -1.30 20.13 -21.98
C ASP A 177 -1.86 20.20 -20.55
N LYS A 178 -0.99 20.13 -19.52
CA LYS A 178 -1.43 20.06 -18.13
C LYS A 178 -1.06 21.31 -17.32
N ILE A 179 0.12 21.87 -17.50
CA ILE A 179 0.65 22.96 -16.66
C ILE A 179 0.51 24.31 -17.37
N PHE A 180 0.95 24.40 -18.61
CA PHE A 180 1.01 25.64 -19.39
C PHE A 180 -0.11 25.73 -20.44
N LEU A 181 -1.24 25.01 -20.22
CA LEU A 181 -2.41 25.04 -21.11
C LEU A 181 -3.00 26.46 -21.23
N LYS A 182 -2.98 27.20 -20.12
CA LYS A 182 -3.48 28.56 -20.02
C LYS A 182 -2.32 29.53 -19.84
N ASP A 183 -2.59 30.82 -20.09
CA ASP A 183 -1.68 31.91 -19.71
C ASP A 183 -1.68 32.08 -18.16
N ASP A 184 -0.84 32.98 -17.69
CA ASP A 184 -0.63 33.19 -16.28
C ASP A 184 -1.93 33.69 -15.59
N GLU A 185 -2.72 34.55 -16.24
CA GLU A 185 -4.02 35.00 -15.72
C GLU A 185 -5.01 33.84 -15.58
N GLY A 186 -5.03 32.96 -16.57
CA GLY A 186 -5.88 31.76 -16.53
C GLY A 186 -5.46 30.72 -15.46
N ILE A 187 -4.16 30.60 -15.19
CA ILE A 187 -3.63 29.73 -14.14
C ILE A 187 -4.06 30.26 -12.76
N PHE A 188 -3.86 31.55 -12.49
CA PHE A 188 -4.27 32.14 -11.21
C PHE A 188 -5.79 32.16 -11.03
N ALA A 189 -6.57 32.37 -12.10
CA ALA A 189 -8.03 32.26 -12.03
C ALA A 189 -8.50 30.83 -11.66
N ASP A 190 -7.84 29.79 -12.16
CA ASP A 190 -8.14 28.40 -11.76
C ASP A 190 -7.74 28.14 -10.30
N MET A 191 -6.65 28.72 -9.82
CA MET A 191 -6.25 28.65 -8.41
C MET A 191 -7.29 29.31 -7.51
N GLN A 192 -7.76 30.50 -7.81
CA GLN A 192 -8.83 31.18 -7.06
C GLN A 192 -10.11 30.34 -7.02
N GLY A 193 -10.53 29.83 -8.19
CA GLY A 193 -11.73 29.00 -8.27
C GLY A 193 -11.61 27.71 -7.43
N ALA A 194 -10.45 27.06 -7.46
CA ALA A 194 -10.17 25.91 -6.62
C ALA A 194 -10.06 26.28 -5.14
N GLY A 195 -9.53 27.47 -4.81
CA GLY A 195 -9.45 27.99 -3.45
C GLY A 195 -10.81 28.09 -2.77
N ILE A 196 -11.88 28.43 -3.49
CA ILE A 196 -13.25 28.43 -2.95
C ILE A 196 -13.66 26.99 -2.58
N GLN A 197 -13.41 26.03 -3.48
CA GLN A 197 -13.74 24.62 -3.24
C GLN A 197 -12.95 24.03 -2.05
N ILE A 198 -11.65 24.35 -1.97
CA ILE A 198 -10.80 23.94 -0.85
C ILE A 198 -11.27 24.56 0.47
N ARG A 199 -11.66 25.83 0.47
CA ARG A 199 -12.13 26.52 1.68
C ARG A 199 -13.34 25.83 2.29
N THR A 200 -14.30 25.47 1.46
CA THR A 200 -15.49 24.72 1.87
C THR A 200 -15.12 23.30 2.32
N LEU A 201 -14.23 22.62 1.60
CA LEU A 201 -13.76 21.27 1.97
C LEU A 201 -13.07 21.28 3.35
N LEU A 202 -12.19 22.27 3.59
CA LEU A 202 -11.51 22.42 4.88
C LEU A 202 -12.45 22.79 6.02
N LYS A 203 -13.49 23.59 5.73
CA LYS A 203 -14.55 23.90 6.72
C LYS A 203 -15.22 22.60 7.19
N VAL A 204 -15.60 21.72 6.28
CA VAL A 204 -16.19 20.41 6.60
C VAL A 204 -15.20 19.54 7.38
N ALA A 205 -13.94 19.45 6.92
CA ALA A 205 -12.90 18.67 7.57
C ALA A 205 -12.58 19.14 9.00
N LYS A 206 -12.56 20.45 9.25
CA LYS A 206 -12.37 21.03 10.59
C LYS A 206 -13.55 20.68 11.52
N VAL A 207 -14.79 20.81 11.05
CA VAL A 207 -15.98 20.45 11.84
C VAL A 207 -15.97 18.96 12.17
N TYR A 208 -15.63 18.12 11.18
CA TYR A 208 -15.51 16.69 11.36
C TYR A 208 -14.43 16.32 12.39
N ALA A 209 -13.22 16.85 12.27
CA ALA A 209 -12.11 16.60 13.20
C ALA A 209 -12.50 16.96 14.64
N LYS A 210 -13.14 18.12 14.83
CA LYS A 210 -13.62 18.55 16.12
C LYS A 210 -14.69 17.61 16.70
N ARG A 211 -15.68 17.23 15.88
CA ARG A 211 -16.77 16.36 16.31
C ARG A 211 -16.26 14.95 16.68
N VAL A 212 -15.30 14.39 15.92
CA VAL A 212 -14.65 13.12 16.27
C VAL A 212 -13.97 13.21 17.64
N SER A 213 -13.23 14.29 17.91
CA SER A 213 -12.57 14.49 19.20
C SER A 213 -13.58 14.61 20.36
N GLU A 214 -14.71 15.29 20.15
CA GLU A 214 -15.79 15.42 21.14
C GLU A 214 -16.41 14.04 21.45
N VAL A 215 -16.78 13.27 20.42
CA VAL A 215 -17.41 11.94 20.58
C VAL A 215 -16.44 10.95 21.24
N LYS A 216 -15.15 10.96 20.86
CA LYS A 216 -14.14 10.13 21.51
C LYS A 216 -14.03 10.46 23.01
N ARG A 217 -14.03 11.75 23.35
CA ARG A 217 -13.97 12.22 24.75
C ARG A 217 -15.21 11.78 25.54
N GLU A 218 -16.41 11.92 24.98
CA GLU A 218 -17.66 11.47 25.61
C GLU A 218 -17.67 9.97 25.88
N LYS A 219 -17.12 9.19 24.94
CA LYS A 219 -17.03 7.73 25.07
C LYS A 219 -15.83 7.27 25.91
N GLY A 220 -14.90 8.15 26.27
CA GLY A 220 -13.71 7.81 27.05
C GLY A 220 -12.73 6.91 26.29
N ILE A 221 -12.61 7.08 24.98
CA ILE A 221 -11.73 6.31 24.10
C ILE A 221 -10.70 7.19 23.43
N ILE A 222 -9.53 6.63 23.15
CA ILE A 222 -8.41 7.26 22.44
C ILE A 222 -7.79 6.24 21.48
N ASP A 223 -7.23 6.72 20.37
CA ASP A 223 -6.35 5.95 19.49
C ASP A 223 -4.87 6.36 19.67
N PHE A 224 -3.96 5.74 18.91
CA PHE A 224 -2.53 6.03 19.02
C PHE A 224 -2.19 7.48 18.67
N ASN A 225 -2.82 8.06 17.64
CA ASN A 225 -2.59 9.46 17.28
C ASN A 225 -3.12 10.41 18.37
N ASP A 226 -4.26 10.07 18.99
CA ASP A 226 -4.77 10.85 20.13
C ASP A 226 -3.77 10.85 21.29
N MET A 227 -3.08 9.71 21.55
CA MET A 227 -2.04 9.66 22.59
C MET A 227 -0.86 10.58 22.28
N GLU A 228 -0.41 10.63 21.02
CA GLU A 228 0.67 11.52 20.58
C GLU A 228 0.26 13.00 20.75
N HIS A 229 -0.93 13.39 20.30
CA HIS A 229 -1.44 14.76 20.46
C HIS A 229 -1.68 15.15 21.92
N LEU A 230 -2.17 14.23 22.76
CA LEU A 230 -2.30 14.46 24.20
C LEU A 230 -0.93 14.62 24.84
N ALA A 231 0.06 13.80 24.48
CA ALA A 231 1.43 13.97 24.95
C ALA A 231 1.99 15.34 24.54
N LEU A 232 1.82 15.73 23.25
CA LEU A 232 2.23 17.04 22.78
C LEU A 232 1.58 18.16 23.62
N SER A 233 0.27 18.10 23.86
CA SER A 233 -0.48 19.12 24.61
C SER A 233 -0.01 19.28 26.07
N ILE A 234 0.51 18.19 26.66
CA ILE A 234 1.09 18.20 28.02
C ILE A 234 2.50 18.81 28.02
N LEU A 235 3.25 18.63 26.94
CA LEU A 235 4.67 18.99 26.86
C LEU A 235 4.90 20.38 26.28
N VAL A 236 4.10 20.77 25.28
CA VAL A 236 4.37 21.96 24.48
C VAL A 236 3.11 22.78 24.28
N LYS A 237 3.24 24.10 24.39
CA LYS A 237 2.22 25.07 23.97
C LYS A 237 2.80 25.94 22.86
N LYS A 238 1.95 26.51 22.02
CA LYS A 238 2.34 27.51 21.04
C LYS A 238 1.74 28.85 21.44
N GLU A 239 2.58 29.83 21.74
CA GLU A 239 2.19 31.19 22.14
C GLU A 239 2.89 32.17 21.18
N ASP A 240 2.11 33.02 20.50
CA ASP A 240 2.58 33.99 19.51
C ASP A 240 3.51 33.36 18.44
N GLY A 241 3.15 32.16 17.97
CA GLY A 241 3.93 31.41 16.97
C GLY A 241 5.23 30.75 17.49
N LYS A 242 5.52 30.86 18.81
CA LYS A 242 6.69 30.25 19.43
C LYS A 242 6.32 29.05 20.29
N LEU A 243 7.19 28.05 20.29
CA LEU A 243 7.03 26.89 21.17
C LEU A 243 7.40 27.26 22.59
N VAL A 244 6.45 27.06 23.52
CA VAL A 244 6.63 27.24 24.96
C VAL A 244 6.51 25.87 25.63
N TYR A 245 7.58 25.43 26.23
CA TYR A 245 7.62 24.14 26.90
C TYR A 245 7.06 24.23 28.32
N THR A 246 6.35 23.19 28.73
CA THR A 246 5.71 23.15 30.05
C THR A 246 6.69 22.69 31.15
N GLU A 247 6.32 22.91 32.41
CA GLU A 247 7.06 22.37 33.56
C GLU A 247 7.19 20.83 33.50
N THR A 248 6.21 20.14 32.91
CA THR A 248 6.24 18.68 32.71
C THR A 248 7.34 18.30 31.71
N ALA A 249 7.46 19.03 30.61
CA ALA A 249 8.54 18.85 29.66
C ALA A 249 9.91 19.06 30.30
N ASP A 250 10.05 20.10 31.14
CA ASP A 250 11.29 20.38 31.87
C ASP A 250 11.66 19.26 32.84
N LYS A 251 10.68 18.73 33.57
CA LYS A 251 10.89 17.57 34.46
C LYS A 251 11.34 16.33 33.71
N LEU A 252 10.74 16.04 32.56
CA LEU A 252 11.12 14.89 31.75
C LEU A 252 12.51 15.09 31.10
N ALA A 253 12.80 16.28 30.58
CA ALA A 253 14.09 16.59 30.00
C ALA A 253 15.23 16.48 31.04
N ASN A 254 14.98 16.84 32.31
CA ASN A 254 15.94 16.65 33.39
C ASN A 254 16.04 15.19 33.86
N ARG A 255 14.99 14.38 33.66
CA ARG A 255 14.94 12.96 34.06
C ARG A 255 15.68 12.05 33.11
N PHE A 256 15.56 12.29 31.81
CA PHE A 256 16.17 11.42 30.79
C PHE A 256 17.63 11.77 30.62
N GLU A 257 18.52 10.83 30.96
CA GLU A 257 19.97 10.98 30.73
C GLU A 257 20.29 10.86 29.23
N GLU A 258 19.69 9.88 28.55
CA GLU A 258 19.83 9.63 27.13
C GLU A 258 18.49 9.26 26.53
N ILE A 259 18.27 9.63 25.28
CA ILE A 259 17.11 9.30 24.45
C ILE A 259 17.64 8.56 23.23
N LEU A 260 17.30 7.27 23.13
CA LEU A 260 17.75 6.40 22.05
C LEU A 260 16.59 6.11 21.11
N ILE A 261 16.74 6.45 19.84
CA ILE A 261 15.69 6.34 18.82
C ILE A 261 16.20 5.43 17.72
N ASP A 262 15.47 4.36 17.47
CA ASP A 262 15.70 3.46 16.34
C ASP A 262 14.77 3.77 15.17
N GLU A 263 15.16 3.38 13.95
CA GLU A 263 14.39 3.60 12.72
C GLU A 263 13.93 5.06 12.54
N TYR A 264 14.79 6.02 12.86
CA TYR A 264 14.42 7.44 12.91
C TYR A 264 13.90 7.99 11.58
N GLN A 265 14.26 7.39 10.43
CA GLN A 265 13.75 7.77 9.11
C GLN A 265 12.23 7.54 8.95
N ASP A 266 11.61 6.80 9.85
CA ASP A 266 10.16 6.56 9.86
C ASP A 266 9.38 7.50 10.80
N SER A 267 10.08 8.44 11.45
CA SER A 267 9.46 9.43 12.34
C SER A 267 8.66 10.48 11.56
N ASN A 268 7.61 11.01 12.20
CA ASN A 268 6.81 12.13 11.70
C ASN A 268 7.13 13.42 12.46
N GLN A 269 6.59 14.57 11.99
CA GLN A 269 6.84 15.87 12.64
C GLN A 269 6.29 15.96 14.06
N LEU A 270 5.15 15.33 14.34
CA LEU A 270 4.56 15.32 15.68
C LEU A 270 5.48 14.62 16.68
N GLN A 271 6.01 13.46 16.30
CA GLN A 271 6.98 12.70 17.10
C GLN A 271 8.27 13.49 17.30
N GLU A 272 8.78 14.17 16.26
CA GLU A 272 9.96 15.03 16.36
C GLU A 272 9.79 16.14 17.40
N VAL A 273 8.65 16.82 17.42
CA VAL A 273 8.38 17.87 18.40
C VAL A 273 8.30 17.30 19.81
N ILE A 274 7.68 16.13 20.01
CA ILE A 274 7.62 15.45 21.31
C ILE A 274 9.02 15.06 21.81
N LEU A 275 9.83 14.46 20.95
CA LEU A 275 11.19 14.04 21.28
C LEU A 275 12.08 15.23 21.66
N ASN A 276 12.01 16.30 20.89
CA ASN A 276 12.72 17.54 21.19
C ASN A 276 12.24 18.17 22.51
N ALA A 277 10.94 18.09 22.82
CA ALA A 277 10.39 18.63 24.06
C ALA A 277 10.94 17.98 25.32
N VAL A 278 11.34 16.72 25.25
CA VAL A 278 11.90 15.97 26.39
C VAL A 278 13.44 15.87 26.33
N SER A 279 14.09 16.54 25.40
CA SER A 279 15.56 16.57 25.26
C SER A 279 16.21 17.60 26.20
N LYS A 280 17.41 17.27 26.72
CA LYS A 280 18.25 18.21 27.50
C LYS A 280 18.80 19.34 26.64
N THR A 281 19.04 19.12 25.36
CA THR A 281 19.55 20.13 24.42
C THR A 281 18.72 21.42 24.44
N ARG A 282 17.41 21.28 24.56
CA ARG A 282 16.46 22.38 24.68
C ARG A 282 16.69 23.26 25.92
N LEU A 283 17.11 22.67 27.04
CA LEU A 283 17.31 23.37 28.31
C LEU A 283 18.65 24.11 28.38
N THR A 284 19.68 23.50 27.84
CA THR A 284 21.06 23.95 28.01
C THR A 284 21.67 24.58 26.75
N GLY A 285 21.12 24.26 25.58
CA GLY A 285 21.71 24.59 24.27
C GLY A 285 23.01 23.84 24.00
N GLU A 286 23.45 23.04 24.94
CA GLU A 286 24.69 22.24 24.88
C GLU A 286 24.39 20.80 25.29
N ASN A 287 25.23 19.85 24.93
CA ASN A 287 25.14 18.43 25.30
C ASN A 287 23.84 17.76 24.83
N ASN A 288 23.78 17.53 23.54
CA ASN A 288 22.67 16.76 22.95
C ASN A 288 22.64 15.34 23.56
N ASN A 289 21.51 14.99 24.18
CA ASN A 289 21.30 13.66 24.76
C ASN A 289 20.44 12.76 23.88
N ILE A 290 20.30 13.08 22.60
CA ILE A 290 19.54 12.28 21.63
C ILE A 290 20.53 11.48 20.78
N TYR A 291 20.33 10.17 20.73
CA TYR A 291 21.03 9.27 19.84
C TYR A 291 20.00 8.66 18.88
N MET A 292 20.17 8.90 17.58
CA MET A 292 19.26 8.46 16.53
C MET A 292 19.98 7.47 15.63
N VAL A 293 19.33 6.35 15.34
CA VAL A 293 19.81 5.38 14.36
C VAL A 293 18.76 5.24 13.26
N GLY A 294 19.22 5.15 12.03
CA GLY A 294 18.33 4.97 10.88
C GLY A 294 19.09 4.85 9.57
N ASP A 295 18.34 4.53 8.54
CA ASP A 295 18.83 4.47 7.18
C ASP A 295 17.77 5.03 6.22
N VAL A 296 18.02 6.21 5.66
CA VAL A 296 17.11 6.86 4.70
C VAL A 296 16.75 5.95 3.52
N LYS A 297 17.67 5.06 3.09
CA LYS A 297 17.40 4.09 2.02
C LYS A 297 16.30 3.09 2.38
N GLN A 298 16.03 2.90 3.67
CA GLN A 298 14.99 2.02 4.21
C GLN A 298 13.72 2.77 4.61
N SER A 299 13.58 4.05 4.27
CA SER A 299 12.33 4.80 4.48
C SER A 299 11.29 4.34 3.47
N ILE A 300 10.42 3.43 3.89
CA ILE A 300 9.36 2.84 3.06
C ILE A 300 7.95 3.09 3.61
N TYR A 301 7.84 3.90 4.69
CA TYR A 301 6.56 4.18 5.37
C TYR A 301 6.03 5.60 5.12
N LYS A 302 6.39 6.25 4.01
CA LYS A 302 5.84 7.57 3.64
C LYS A 302 4.30 7.56 3.54
N PHE A 303 3.71 6.43 3.13
CA PHE A 303 2.25 6.23 3.13
C PHE A 303 1.63 6.17 4.55
N ARG A 304 2.43 5.99 5.60
CA ARG A 304 2.06 6.12 7.01
C ARG A 304 2.47 7.47 7.60
N LEU A 305 2.74 8.45 6.73
CA LEU A 305 3.09 9.82 7.08
C LEU A 305 4.46 9.97 7.77
N ALA A 306 5.36 9.02 7.56
CA ALA A 306 6.76 9.20 7.89
C ALA A 306 7.35 10.36 7.08
N CYS A 307 8.21 11.15 7.71
CA CYS A 307 8.87 12.32 7.12
C CYS A 307 10.39 12.10 7.06
N PRO A 308 10.90 11.38 6.02
CA PRO A 308 12.33 11.10 5.90
C PRO A 308 13.17 12.37 5.73
N GLU A 309 12.55 13.46 5.32
CA GLU A 309 13.17 14.79 5.21
C GLU A 309 13.79 15.23 6.55
N LEU A 310 13.20 14.86 7.70
CA LEU A 310 13.76 15.14 9.04
C LEU A 310 15.11 14.46 9.23
N PHE A 311 15.27 13.23 8.74
CA PHE A 311 16.53 12.52 8.80
C PHE A 311 17.55 13.10 7.82
N ILE A 312 17.14 13.45 6.61
CA ILE A 312 18.00 14.04 5.57
C ILE A 312 18.53 15.38 6.05
N GLU A 313 17.71 16.24 6.67
CA GLU A 313 18.15 17.51 7.24
C GLU A 313 19.26 17.32 8.29
N LYS A 314 19.09 16.34 9.19
CA LYS A 314 20.13 16.02 10.18
C LYS A 314 21.38 15.44 9.52
N TYR A 315 21.21 14.58 8.53
CA TYR A 315 22.32 14.01 7.75
C TYR A 315 23.15 15.08 7.06
N ASP A 316 22.51 16.09 6.48
CA ASP A 316 23.19 17.19 5.78
C ASP A 316 23.79 18.24 6.74
N THR A 317 23.23 18.41 7.94
CA THR A 317 23.64 19.47 8.88
C THR A 317 24.61 19.00 9.96
N TYR A 318 24.58 17.70 10.35
CA TYR A 318 25.48 17.16 11.38
C TYR A 318 26.87 16.89 10.81
N GLY A 319 27.90 17.27 11.56
CA GLY A 319 29.28 17.07 11.18
C GLY A 319 29.90 15.79 11.74
N GLU A 320 31.18 15.53 11.39
CA GLU A 320 31.98 14.44 12.00
C GLU A 320 32.46 14.78 13.40
N THR A 321 32.45 16.05 13.78
CA THR A 321 32.90 16.57 15.09
C THR A 321 31.99 17.72 15.51
N GLY A 322 31.91 17.96 16.82
CA GLY A 322 31.10 19.04 17.40
C GLY A 322 30.00 18.50 18.33
N ASP A 323 28.99 19.33 18.61
CA ASP A 323 27.90 18.96 19.51
C ASP A 323 26.91 18.01 18.84
N ASN A 324 26.74 18.12 17.52
CA ASN A 324 25.92 17.23 16.71
C ASN A 324 26.81 16.43 15.77
N VAL A 325 26.97 15.15 16.07
CA VAL A 325 27.92 14.28 15.36
C VAL A 325 27.17 13.26 14.51
N ARG A 326 27.56 13.14 13.24
CA ARG A 326 27.12 12.08 12.32
C ARG A 326 28.16 10.96 12.31
N ILE A 327 27.69 9.73 12.53
CA ILE A 327 28.52 8.52 12.47
C ILE A 327 27.94 7.62 11.39
N GLU A 328 28.72 7.33 10.36
CA GLU A 328 28.30 6.46 9.25
C GLU A 328 28.67 5.00 9.54
N LEU A 329 27.64 4.14 9.62
CA LEU A 329 27.79 2.70 9.80
C LEU A 329 27.74 2.02 8.43
N GLN A 330 28.90 1.78 7.83
CA GLN A 330 29.01 1.23 6.48
C GLN A 330 28.97 -0.30 6.41
N LYS A 331 29.08 -1.00 7.54
CA LYS A 331 29.16 -2.46 7.56
C LYS A 331 27.80 -3.09 7.76
N ASN A 332 27.45 -3.99 6.85
CA ASN A 332 26.27 -4.85 6.95
C ASN A 332 26.69 -6.23 7.48
N PHE A 333 26.06 -6.67 8.59
CA PHE A 333 26.37 -7.92 9.26
C PHE A 333 25.36 -9.04 8.98
N ARG A 334 24.31 -8.73 8.18
CA ARG A 334 23.21 -9.65 7.88
C ARG A 334 23.39 -10.39 6.57
N SER A 335 23.84 -9.70 5.53
CA SER A 335 23.83 -10.23 4.17
C SER A 335 25.24 -10.64 3.71
N ARG A 336 25.29 -11.63 2.82
CA ARG A 336 26.54 -12.04 2.16
C ARG A 336 27.04 -10.96 1.20
N GLU A 337 28.36 -10.94 0.96
CA GLU A 337 29.02 -9.93 0.14
C GLU A 337 28.43 -9.80 -1.28
N ASN A 338 28.18 -10.89 -1.96
CA ASN A 338 27.61 -10.87 -3.33
C ASN A 338 26.17 -10.33 -3.37
N VAL A 339 25.36 -10.53 -2.33
CA VAL A 339 24.02 -9.90 -2.23
C VAL A 339 24.20 -8.39 -2.12
N LEU A 340 25.15 -7.93 -1.27
CA LEU A 340 25.45 -6.52 -1.11
C LEU A 340 26.02 -5.90 -2.39
N GLU A 341 26.89 -6.60 -3.11
CA GLU A 341 27.42 -6.14 -4.40
C GLU A 341 26.33 -5.97 -5.45
N CYS A 342 25.42 -6.93 -5.55
CA CYS A 342 24.29 -6.81 -6.47
C CYS A 342 23.38 -5.62 -6.09
N VAL A 343 23.09 -5.43 -4.82
CA VAL A 343 22.33 -4.27 -4.32
C VAL A 343 23.06 -2.96 -4.64
N ASN A 344 24.36 -2.89 -4.36
CA ASN A 344 25.19 -1.73 -4.67
C ASN A 344 25.18 -1.40 -6.17
N ASP A 345 25.30 -2.42 -7.03
CA ASP A 345 25.30 -2.24 -8.49
C ASP A 345 23.96 -1.65 -8.96
N VAL A 346 22.83 -2.25 -8.56
CA VAL A 346 21.49 -1.76 -8.94
C VAL A 346 21.29 -0.32 -8.44
N PHE A 347 21.54 -0.04 -7.16
CA PHE A 347 21.26 1.27 -6.59
C PHE A 347 22.20 2.36 -7.06
N SER A 348 23.45 2.03 -7.43
CA SER A 348 24.36 3.00 -8.06
C SER A 348 23.82 3.55 -9.40
N HIS A 349 22.98 2.78 -10.10
CA HIS A 349 22.37 3.16 -11.38
C HIS A 349 21.04 3.91 -11.22
N ILE A 350 20.25 3.61 -10.19
CA ILE A 350 18.88 4.14 -10.07
C ILE A 350 18.71 5.19 -8.97
N MET A 351 19.60 5.26 -7.98
CA MET A 351 19.48 6.19 -6.86
C MET A 351 20.36 7.43 -7.09
N ASN A 352 19.74 8.59 -7.14
CA ASN A 352 20.43 9.88 -7.26
C ASN A 352 19.75 10.94 -6.39
N LYS A 353 20.47 12.02 -6.08
CA LYS A 353 20.01 13.06 -5.14
C LYS A 353 18.67 13.69 -5.56
N ASN A 354 18.42 13.86 -6.86
CA ASN A 354 17.19 14.47 -7.36
C ASN A 354 15.95 13.58 -7.21
N PHE A 355 16.16 12.25 -7.20
CA PHE A 355 15.06 11.28 -7.10
C PHE A 355 14.81 10.79 -5.68
N SER A 356 15.88 10.56 -4.91
CA SER A 356 15.80 9.92 -3.59
C SER A 356 16.22 10.82 -2.42
N GLY A 357 16.55 12.09 -2.69
CA GLY A 357 17.07 13.01 -1.67
C GLY A 357 18.54 12.80 -1.31
N ILE A 358 19.10 11.60 -1.56
CA ILE A 358 20.48 11.24 -1.34
C ILE A 358 21.12 10.65 -2.60
N GLY A 359 22.40 10.87 -2.81
CA GLY A 359 23.18 10.19 -3.85
C GLY A 359 23.65 8.81 -3.37
N TYR A 360 23.92 7.90 -4.32
CA TYR A 360 24.52 6.60 -4.02
C TYR A 360 26.01 6.62 -4.40
N ASP A 361 26.85 6.93 -3.46
CA ASP A 361 28.31 6.98 -3.62
C ASP A 361 29.02 6.01 -2.65
N GLU A 362 30.34 6.07 -2.59
CA GLU A 362 31.13 5.20 -1.73
C GLU A 362 30.85 5.36 -0.23
N SER A 363 30.29 6.50 0.22
CA SER A 363 29.96 6.76 1.63
C SER A 363 28.71 6.00 2.07
N VAL A 364 27.77 5.78 1.15
CA VAL A 364 26.48 5.09 1.41
C VAL A 364 26.47 3.63 0.92
N ARG A 365 27.57 3.19 0.28
CA ARG A 365 27.72 1.82 -0.22
C ARG A 365 27.71 0.81 0.94
N LEU A 366 27.04 -0.31 0.73
CA LEU A 366 26.97 -1.41 1.70
C LEU A 366 28.25 -2.26 1.62
N ASN A 367 28.91 -2.48 2.75
CA ASN A 367 30.10 -3.30 2.87
C ASN A 367 29.85 -4.50 3.78
N ALA A 368 30.35 -5.68 3.39
CA ALA A 368 30.20 -6.88 4.22
C ALA A 368 30.96 -6.71 5.55
N GLY A 369 30.27 -6.96 6.66
CA GLY A 369 30.82 -6.87 8.03
C GLY A 369 30.95 -8.23 8.71
N PHE A 370 30.17 -9.24 8.29
CA PHE A 370 30.19 -10.57 8.85
C PHE A 370 30.97 -11.53 7.95
N PRO A 371 32.08 -12.11 8.45
CA PRO A 371 32.80 -13.13 7.72
C PRO A 371 32.05 -14.47 7.87
N TYR A 372 31.18 -14.78 6.90
CA TYR A 372 30.56 -16.10 6.87
C TYR A 372 31.62 -17.18 6.88
N PRO A 373 31.49 -18.25 7.70
CA PRO A 373 32.42 -19.36 7.71
C PRO A 373 32.54 -19.96 6.31
N GLU A 374 33.78 -20.36 5.94
CA GLU A 374 33.99 -21.05 4.66
C GLU A 374 33.25 -22.38 4.68
N TYR A 375 32.47 -22.63 3.64
CA TYR A 375 31.77 -23.88 3.42
C TYR A 375 32.51 -24.69 2.35
N SER A 376 33.05 -25.83 2.72
CA SER A 376 33.72 -26.76 1.81
C SER A 376 32.83 -27.98 1.60
N ASP A 377 31.89 -27.95 0.66
CA ASP A 377 31.22 -29.14 0.20
C ASP A 377 31.70 -29.49 -1.20
N SER A 378 32.25 -30.70 -1.33
CA SER A 378 32.79 -31.20 -2.60
C SER A 378 31.72 -31.52 -3.67
N ASN A 379 30.42 -31.47 -3.31
CA ASN A 379 29.33 -31.84 -4.18
C ASN A 379 28.67 -30.64 -4.89
N TYR A 380 28.81 -29.46 -4.36
CA TYR A 380 28.30 -28.22 -4.95
C TYR A 380 29.45 -27.25 -5.02
N GLY A 381 29.85 -26.85 -6.21
CA GLY A 381 30.95 -25.88 -6.41
C GLY A 381 30.71 -24.64 -5.55
N ASP A 382 31.77 -24.03 -5.05
CA ASP A 382 31.79 -22.83 -4.19
C ASP A 382 30.96 -21.64 -4.72
N GLU A 383 30.63 -21.64 -5.99
CA GLU A 383 29.89 -20.57 -6.66
C GLU A 383 28.37 -20.67 -6.45
N ALA A 384 27.78 -21.85 -6.27
CA ALA A 384 26.33 -22.01 -6.21
C ALA A 384 25.69 -21.38 -4.95
N ASN A 385 26.42 -21.31 -3.85
CA ASN A 385 25.94 -20.72 -2.58
C ASN A 385 26.25 -19.22 -2.43
N LYS A 386 26.82 -18.60 -3.45
CA LYS A 386 27.32 -17.22 -3.37
C LYS A 386 26.76 -16.31 -4.46
N SER A 387 25.87 -16.77 -5.32
CA SER A 387 25.35 -15.97 -6.44
C SER A 387 24.05 -15.25 -6.08
N THR A 388 23.87 -14.06 -6.66
CA THR A 388 22.57 -13.40 -6.78
C THR A 388 22.09 -13.60 -8.21
N ASP A 389 20.98 -14.30 -8.41
CA ASP A 389 20.49 -14.70 -9.71
C ASP A 389 19.39 -13.74 -10.21
N VAL A 390 19.46 -13.37 -11.48
CA VAL A 390 18.39 -12.64 -12.18
C VAL A 390 17.70 -13.61 -13.14
N ILE A 391 16.40 -13.85 -12.90
CA ILE A 391 15.60 -14.78 -13.70
C ILE A 391 14.72 -13.99 -14.67
N LEU A 392 14.93 -14.15 -15.95
CA LEU A 392 14.11 -13.57 -17.01
C LEU A 392 13.10 -14.60 -17.50
N ILE A 393 11.83 -14.26 -17.49
CA ILE A 393 10.72 -15.11 -17.93
C ILE A 393 10.13 -14.51 -19.21
N SER A 394 10.15 -15.28 -20.32
CA SER A 394 9.52 -14.88 -21.58
C SER A 394 8.14 -15.50 -21.70
N SER A 395 7.16 -14.69 -22.12
CA SER A 395 5.78 -15.11 -22.38
C SER A 395 5.46 -15.37 -23.85
N GLU A 396 6.46 -15.31 -24.75
CA GLU A 396 6.24 -15.35 -26.22
C GLU A 396 5.59 -16.63 -26.76
N ASN A 397 5.60 -17.73 -26.01
CA ASN A 397 5.07 -19.02 -26.46
C ASN A 397 3.85 -19.53 -25.68
N GLU A 398 3.29 -18.73 -24.79
CA GLU A 398 2.18 -19.17 -23.93
C GLU A 398 0.97 -18.24 -24.10
N GLU A 399 0.04 -18.64 -24.97
CA GLU A 399 -1.13 -17.84 -25.35
C GLU A 399 -2.24 -17.83 -24.27
N GLU A 400 -2.25 -18.76 -23.30
CA GLU A 400 -3.34 -18.93 -22.34
C GLU A 400 -3.00 -18.51 -20.90
N ALA A 401 -1.73 -18.50 -20.49
CA ALA A 401 -1.32 -18.17 -19.12
C ALA A 401 -1.00 -16.69 -18.96
N THR A 402 -1.43 -16.10 -17.86
CA THR A 402 -1.03 -14.74 -17.51
C THR A 402 0.44 -14.66 -17.08
N THR A 403 1.09 -13.52 -17.26
CA THR A 403 2.48 -13.30 -16.82
C THR A 403 2.67 -13.68 -15.34
N ARG A 404 1.66 -13.48 -14.52
CA ARG A 404 1.66 -13.81 -13.09
C ARG A 404 1.69 -15.33 -12.86
N GLU A 405 0.87 -16.08 -13.57
CA GLU A 405 0.81 -17.55 -13.47
C GLU A 405 2.10 -18.19 -13.94
N LEU A 406 2.71 -17.65 -15.02
CA LEU A 406 4.03 -18.08 -15.50
C LEU A 406 5.12 -17.85 -14.47
N GLU A 407 5.14 -16.70 -13.85
CA GLU A 407 6.10 -16.37 -12.78
C GLU A 407 5.89 -17.29 -11.58
N ALA A 408 4.64 -17.54 -11.17
CA ALA A 408 4.30 -18.42 -10.05
C ALA A 408 4.75 -19.86 -10.28
N ASP A 409 4.48 -20.44 -11.45
CA ASP A 409 4.95 -21.79 -11.80
C ASP A 409 6.47 -21.86 -11.84
N ARG A 410 7.13 -20.84 -12.38
CA ARG A 410 8.60 -20.79 -12.43
C ARG A 410 9.22 -20.70 -11.05
N LEU A 411 8.65 -19.90 -10.15
CA LEU A 411 9.11 -19.78 -8.77
C LEU A 411 8.89 -21.07 -8.00
N ALA A 412 7.74 -21.71 -8.17
CA ALA A 412 7.47 -23.01 -7.52
C ALA A 412 8.49 -24.09 -7.94
N LYS A 413 8.83 -24.17 -9.25
CA LYS A 413 9.89 -25.06 -9.76
C LYS A 413 11.27 -24.71 -9.19
N LEU A 414 11.58 -23.41 -9.07
CA LEU A 414 12.84 -22.96 -8.49
C LEU A 414 12.96 -23.40 -7.03
N ILE A 415 11.93 -23.17 -6.22
CA ILE A 415 11.91 -23.53 -4.80
C ILE A 415 12.00 -25.03 -4.59
N GLU A 416 11.26 -25.81 -5.40
CA GLU A 416 11.39 -27.27 -5.41
C GLU A 416 12.83 -27.72 -5.70
N GLY A 417 13.47 -27.10 -6.71
CA GLY A 417 14.86 -27.34 -7.07
C GLY A 417 15.85 -26.96 -5.97
N ILE A 418 15.68 -25.83 -5.32
CA ILE A 418 16.53 -25.37 -4.21
C ILE A 418 16.53 -26.39 -3.06
N VAL A 419 15.36 -26.80 -2.60
CA VAL A 419 15.25 -27.75 -1.48
C VAL A 419 15.72 -29.14 -1.90
N ALA A 420 15.37 -29.61 -3.11
CA ALA A 420 15.79 -30.91 -3.62
C ALA A 420 17.31 -31.01 -3.86
N SER A 421 17.96 -29.89 -4.21
CA SER A 421 19.42 -29.88 -4.40
C SER A 421 20.22 -29.97 -3.11
N GLY A 422 19.57 -29.73 -1.96
CA GLY A 422 20.23 -29.73 -0.65
C GLY A 422 21.20 -28.56 -0.45
N ILE A 423 20.95 -27.42 -1.11
CA ILE A 423 21.72 -26.18 -0.89
C ILE A 423 21.76 -25.91 0.62
N ASN A 424 22.95 -25.59 1.14
CA ASN A 424 23.13 -25.34 2.56
C ASN A 424 22.95 -23.85 2.89
N VAL A 425 22.23 -23.58 3.97
CA VAL A 425 22.09 -22.26 4.58
C VAL A 425 22.85 -22.23 5.89
N TYR A 426 23.40 -21.05 6.24
CA TYR A 426 24.07 -20.85 7.51
C TYR A 426 23.02 -20.52 8.58
N ASP A 427 22.98 -21.33 9.62
CA ASP A 427 22.18 -21.12 10.80
C ASP A 427 23.01 -20.34 11.82
N SER A 428 22.64 -19.08 12.07
CA SER A 428 23.38 -18.20 12.95
C SER A 428 23.28 -18.59 14.43
N ASP A 429 22.17 -19.19 14.83
CA ASP A 429 21.91 -19.55 16.21
C ASP A 429 22.73 -20.78 16.63
N GLU A 430 22.81 -21.76 15.72
CA GLU A 430 23.58 -22.98 15.95
C GLU A 430 25.03 -22.88 15.43
N ASN A 431 25.34 -21.82 14.67
CA ASN A 431 26.67 -21.61 14.06
C ASN A 431 27.14 -22.78 13.19
N ILE A 432 26.19 -23.33 12.40
CA ILE A 432 26.44 -24.47 11.49
C ILE A 432 25.80 -24.22 10.10
N TYR A 433 26.30 -24.96 9.12
CA TYR A 433 25.60 -25.10 7.84
C TYR A 433 24.65 -26.30 7.88
N ARG A 434 23.41 -26.10 7.45
CA ARG A 434 22.42 -27.15 7.30
C ARG A 434 21.71 -27.06 5.94
N PRO A 435 21.13 -28.15 5.42
CA PRO A 435 20.31 -28.08 4.22
C PRO A 435 19.17 -27.07 4.36
N ALA A 436 18.90 -26.35 3.26
CA ALA A 436 17.79 -25.41 3.20
C ALA A 436 16.45 -26.13 3.34
N GLU A 437 15.56 -25.55 4.13
CA GLU A 437 14.19 -25.99 4.31
C GLU A 437 13.24 -24.93 3.75
N TYR A 438 11.94 -25.24 3.62
CA TYR A 438 10.95 -24.28 3.11
C TYR A 438 10.83 -23.02 3.98
N ARG A 439 11.05 -23.12 5.30
CA ARG A 439 11.04 -21.99 6.22
C ARG A 439 12.16 -20.97 5.98
N ASP A 440 13.23 -21.39 5.31
CA ASP A 440 14.37 -20.52 5.00
C ASP A 440 14.10 -19.62 3.78
N ILE A 441 12.99 -19.86 3.06
CA ILE A 441 12.67 -19.21 1.79
C ILE A 441 11.52 -18.22 1.97
N VAL A 442 11.74 -16.98 1.52
CA VAL A 442 10.70 -15.96 1.46
C VAL A 442 10.51 -15.46 0.03
N ILE A 443 9.26 -15.28 -0.38
CA ILE A 443 8.88 -14.57 -1.60
C ILE A 443 8.41 -13.17 -1.20
N LEU A 444 9.15 -12.15 -1.63
CA LEU A 444 8.82 -10.76 -1.40
C LEU A 444 8.17 -10.15 -2.64
N THR A 445 7.06 -9.45 -2.42
CA THR A 445 6.36 -8.69 -3.45
C THR A 445 6.11 -7.26 -2.98
N ARG A 446 5.98 -6.32 -3.92
CA ARG A 446 5.57 -4.94 -3.55
C ARG A 446 4.16 -4.91 -2.97
N SER A 447 3.25 -5.70 -3.51
CA SER A 447 1.86 -5.81 -3.06
C SER A 447 1.45 -7.27 -3.08
N VAL A 448 0.95 -7.77 -1.97
CA VAL A 448 0.44 -9.15 -1.84
C VAL A 448 -0.88 -9.32 -2.56
N THR A 449 -1.71 -8.25 -2.64
CA THR A 449 -3.05 -8.31 -3.24
C THR A 449 -3.00 -8.81 -4.68
N GLY A 450 -3.71 -9.89 -4.94
CA GLY A 450 -3.83 -10.52 -6.25
C GLY A 450 -2.57 -11.26 -6.75
N TRP A 451 -1.48 -11.32 -5.97
CA TRP A 451 -0.27 -12.06 -6.29
C TRP A 451 -0.04 -13.23 -5.35
N ALA A 452 -0.22 -13.02 -4.06
CA ALA A 452 0.10 -13.99 -3.03
C ALA A 452 -0.69 -15.29 -3.20
N ASP A 453 -1.97 -15.21 -3.50
CA ASP A 453 -2.81 -16.39 -3.71
C ASP A 453 -2.34 -17.20 -4.92
N THR A 454 -1.98 -16.53 -6.03
CA THR A 454 -1.46 -17.23 -7.23
C THR A 454 -0.14 -17.95 -6.94
N PHE A 455 0.76 -17.33 -6.16
CA PHE A 455 2.01 -17.98 -5.75
C PHE A 455 1.76 -19.14 -4.77
N ALA A 456 0.85 -18.95 -3.80
CA ALA A 456 0.51 -20.00 -2.84
C ALA A 456 -0.13 -21.21 -3.53
N ASP A 457 -1.06 -20.98 -4.46
CA ASP A 457 -1.70 -22.06 -5.22
C ASP A 457 -0.68 -22.83 -6.06
N ALA A 458 0.22 -22.15 -6.77
CA ALA A 458 1.26 -22.79 -7.56
C ALA A 458 2.25 -23.62 -6.72
N LEU A 459 2.56 -23.17 -5.49
CA LEU A 459 3.37 -23.92 -4.53
C LEU A 459 2.62 -25.15 -4.01
N MET A 460 1.37 -24.97 -3.57
CA MET A 460 0.54 -26.04 -3.03
C MET A 460 0.25 -27.13 -4.06
N ASP A 461 0.03 -26.76 -5.34
CA ASP A 461 -0.16 -27.74 -6.44
C ASP A 461 1.07 -28.65 -6.62
N ARG A 462 2.25 -28.22 -6.19
CA ARG A 462 3.49 -29.02 -6.17
C ARG A 462 3.77 -29.67 -4.81
N GLY A 463 2.84 -29.57 -3.86
CA GLY A 463 2.99 -30.13 -2.53
C GLY A 463 3.96 -29.32 -1.63
N ILE A 464 4.32 -28.09 -2.02
CA ILE A 464 5.17 -27.20 -1.24
C ILE A 464 4.28 -26.42 -0.27
N PRO A 465 4.45 -26.56 1.06
CA PRO A 465 3.68 -25.82 2.04
C PRO A 465 4.01 -24.33 1.94
N ALA A 466 2.99 -23.49 1.80
CA ALA A 466 3.15 -22.04 1.70
C ALA A 466 2.13 -21.30 2.56
N TYR A 467 2.54 -20.18 3.10
CA TYR A 467 1.69 -19.25 3.82
C TYR A 467 1.81 -17.83 3.21
N THR A 468 0.65 -17.22 3.02
CA THR A 468 0.58 -15.83 2.59
C THR A 468 0.27 -14.96 3.79
N ASP A 469 1.21 -14.08 4.14
CA ASP A 469 0.92 -12.98 5.06
C ASP A 469 0.15 -11.90 4.26
N SER A 470 -1.11 -12.24 3.92
CA SER A 470 -1.93 -11.38 3.08
C SER A 470 -2.32 -10.12 3.85
N SER A 471 -2.12 -8.97 3.21
CA SER A 471 -2.69 -7.69 3.65
C SER A 471 -4.19 -7.57 3.32
N THR A 472 -4.78 -8.59 2.68
CA THR A 472 -6.23 -8.73 2.58
C THR A 472 -6.68 -9.17 3.95
N GLY A 473 -7.22 -8.28 4.70
CA GLY A 473 -7.49 -8.33 6.10
C GLY A 473 -8.08 -9.62 6.66
N TYR A 474 -8.14 -9.69 7.94
CA TYR A 474 -8.65 -10.81 8.74
C TYR A 474 -9.93 -11.47 8.20
N PHE A 475 -10.86 -10.67 7.68
CA PHE A 475 -12.12 -11.19 7.11
C PHE A 475 -11.97 -11.84 5.73
N SER A 476 -10.81 -11.72 5.09
CA SER A 476 -10.53 -12.29 3.76
C SER A 476 -9.85 -13.65 3.83
N VAL A 477 -9.31 -14.02 5.00
CA VAL A 477 -8.66 -15.32 5.14
C VAL A 477 -9.68 -16.46 5.07
N ARG A 478 -9.29 -17.54 4.40
CA ARG A 478 -10.20 -18.62 4.01
C ARG A 478 -10.95 -19.25 5.18
N GLU A 479 -10.25 -19.53 6.29
CA GLU A 479 -10.86 -20.13 7.49
C GLU A 479 -11.96 -19.25 8.09
N ILE A 480 -11.80 -17.93 8.05
CA ILE A 480 -12.80 -16.97 8.53
C ILE A 480 -13.96 -16.84 7.55
N GLN A 481 -13.67 -16.75 6.24
CA GLN A 481 -14.72 -16.69 5.22
C GLN A 481 -15.66 -17.90 5.25
N VAL A 482 -15.14 -19.09 5.51
CA VAL A 482 -15.95 -20.30 5.63
C VAL A 482 -16.90 -20.19 6.83
N ILE A 483 -16.42 -19.76 7.99
CA ILE A 483 -17.27 -19.57 9.19
C ILE A 483 -18.29 -18.45 8.96
N LEU A 484 -17.89 -17.32 8.39
CA LEU A 484 -18.82 -16.23 8.08
C LEU A 484 -19.90 -16.66 7.08
N SER A 485 -19.55 -17.50 6.10
CA SER A 485 -20.53 -18.06 5.17
C SER A 485 -21.51 -18.98 5.89
N MET A 486 -21.03 -19.81 6.82
CA MET A 486 -21.92 -20.64 7.67
C MET A 486 -22.84 -19.77 8.53
N LEU A 487 -22.31 -18.78 9.23
CA LEU A 487 -23.10 -17.87 10.06
C LEU A 487 -24.15 -17.11 9.21
N THR A 488 -23.77 -16.69 8.01
CA THR A 488 -24.68 -15.99 7.08
C THR A 488 -25.87 -16.88 6.67
N ILE A 489 -25.63 -18.17 6.38
CA ILE A 489 -26.74 -19.06 6.00
C ILE A 489 -27.55 -19.58 7.20
N VAL A 490 -26.96 -19.56 8.39
CA VAL A 490 -27.71 -19.78 9.64
C VAL A 490 -28.73 -18.65 9.85
N ASP A 491 -28.31 -17.40 9.65
CA ASP A 491 -29.21 -16.24 9.70
C ASP A 491 -30.21 -16.28 8.53
N ASN A 492 -29.70 -16.33 7.30
CA ASN A 492 -30.52 -16.29 6.09
C ASN A 492 -30.05 -17.29 5.01
N PRO A 493 -30.68 -18.48 4.89
CA PRO A 493 -30.23 -19.54 4.00
C PRO A 493 -30.46 -19.25 2.50
N VAL A 494 -31.17 -18.19 2.13
CA VAL A 494 -31.41 -17.83 0.72
C VAL A 494 -30.25 -16.99 0.12
N GLN A 495 -29.22 -16.71 0.91
CA GLN A 495 -27.98 -16.07 0.44
C GLN A 495 -27.15 -17.04 -0.41
N GLU A 496 -27.37 -17.03 -1.73
CA GLU A 496 -26.87 -18.06 -2.65
C GLU A 496 -25.35 -18.19 -2.66
N ILE A 497 -24.60 -17.08 -2.58
CA ILE A 497 -23.13 -17.10 -2.60
C ILE A 497 -22.60 -17.77 -1.32
N SER A 498 -23.07 -17.35 -0.16
CA SER A 498 -22.70 -17.92 1.12
C SER A 498 -23.13 -19.39 1.25
N LEU A 499 -24.31 -19.75 0.73
CA LEU A 499 -24.78 -21.13 0.69
C LEU A 499 -23.87 -22.00 -0.17
N ALA A 500 -23.54 -21.56 -1.38
CA ALA A 500 -22.62 -22.29 -2.25
C ALA A 500 -21.23 -22.45 -1.61
N ALA A 501 -20.71 -21.39 -0.99
CA ALA A 501 -19.44 -21.44 -0.29
C ALA A 501 -19.44 -22.43 0.88
N ALA A 502 -20.47 -22.42 1.71
CA ALA A 502 -20.63 -23.36 2.81
C ALA A 502 -20.80 -24.81 2.33
N MET A 503 -21.58 -25.05 1.28
CA MET A 503 -21.73 -26.36 0.67
C MET A 503 -20.41 -26.92 0.14
N MET A 504 -19.58 -26.10 -0.50
CA MET A 504 -18.29 -26.51 -1.06
C MET A 504 -17.16 -26.55 -0.02
N SER A 505 -17.41 -26.08 1.20
CA SER A 505 -16.42 -26.08 2.30
C SER A 505 -16.39 -27.44 3.05
N TYR A 506 -15.58 -27.48 4.12
CA TYR A 506 -15.54 -28.56 5.09
C TYR A 506 -16.93 -29.02 5.56
N PHE A 507 -17.86 -28.09 5.75
CA PHE A 507 -19.20 -28.37 6.30
C PHE A 507 -20.10 -29.15 5.34
N GLY A 508 -20.00 -28.89 4.05
CA GLY A 508 -20.82 -29.58 3.04
C GLY A 508 -20.05 -30.63 2.26
N GLY A 509 -18.79 -30.36 1.95
CA GLY A 509 -17.92 -31.23 1.16
C GLY A 509 -18.41 -31.46 -0.28
N PHE A 510 -19.25 -30.56 -0.84
CA PHE A 510 -19.75 -30.70 -2.20
C PHE A 510 -18.67 -30.29 -3.21
N THR A 511 -18.59 -31.03 -4.30
CA THR A 511 -17.81 -30.64 -5.46
C THR A 511 -18.60 -29.62 -6.34
N ALA A 512 -17.90 -28.91 -7.21
CA ALA A 512 -18.53 -28.00 -8.15
C ALA A 512 -19.53 -28.73 -9.10
N ALA A 513 -19.20 -29.97 -9.48
CA ALA A 513 -20.09 -30.82 -10.28
C ALA A 513 -21.36 -31.19 -9.52
N GLU A 514 -21.25 -31.59 -8.23
CA GLU A 514 -22.40 -31.90 -7.38
C GLU A 514 -23.29 -30.66 -7.17
N LEU A 515 -22.70 -29.48 -6.97
CA LEU A 515 -23.44 -28.23 -6.86
C LEU A 515 -24.21 -27.91 -8.16
N GLY A 516 -23.59 -28.13 -9.31
CA GLY A 516 -24.23 -28.03 -10.62
C GLY A 516 -25.41 -29.02 -10.79
N MET A 517 -25.26 -30.26 -10.28
CA MET A 517 -26.31 -31.25 -10.27
C MET A 517 -27.46 -30.86 -9.32
N VAL A 518 -27.20 -30.34 -8.14
CA VAL A 518 -28.20 -29.81 -7.22
C VAL A 518 -29.04 -28.71 -7.92
N ARG A 519 -28.34 -27.79 -8.62
CA ARG A 519 -28.98 -26.69 -9.36
C ARG A 519 -29.87 -27.22 -10.50
N LYS A 520 -29.39 -28.22 -11.23
CA LYS A 520 -30.11 -28.83 -12.36
C LYS A 520 -31.35 -29.61 -11.88
N LEU A 521 -31.16 -30.58 -10.99
CA LEU A 521 -32.23 -31.43 -10.47
C LEU A 521 -33.23 -30.61 -9.66
N GLY A 522 -32.79 -29.62 -8.92
CA GLY A 522 -33.65 -28.72 -8.14
C GLY A 522 -34.60 -27.97 -9.05
N ARG A 523 -34.14 -27.40 -10.18
CA ARG A 523 -35.01 -26.72 -11.16
C ARG A 523 -36.09 -27.61 -11.73
N GLU A 524 -35.85 -28.90 -11.88
CA GLU A 524 -36.78 -29.87 -12.40
C GLU A 524 -37.87 -30.30 -11.40
N HIS A 525 -37.59 -30.16 -10.09
CA HIS A 525 -38.39 -30.71 -8.99
C HIS A 525 -38.92 -29.67 -8.01
N VAL A 526 -38.52 -28.41 -8.10
CA VAL A 526 -39.08 -27.32 -7.28
C VAL A 526 -40.48 -26.96 -7.80
N ASP A 527 -41.44 -26.79 -6.87
CA ASP A 527 -42.77 -26.30 -7.19
C ASP A 527 -42.70 -24.92 -7.86
N THR A 528 -43.41 -24.72 -8.96
CA THR A 528 -43.47 -23.47 -9.74
C THR A 528 -43.96 -22.26 -8.92
N ASN A 529 -44.58 -22.49 -7.78
CA ASN A 529 -45.07 -21.45 -6.85
C ASN A 529 -44.02 -21.00 -5.81
N VAL A 530 -42.86 -21.63 -5.79
CA VAL A 530 -41.77 -21.33 -4.83
C VAL A 530 -40.65 -20.56 -5.52
N HIS A 531 -39.94 -19.71 -4.77
CA HIS A 531 -38.78 -18.97 -5.29
C HIS A 531 -37.71 -19.89 -5.83
N ASN A 532 -37.29 -19.66 -7.07
CA ASN A 532 -36.26 -20.46 -7.76
C ASN A 532 -34.85 -20.06 -7.32
N ASN A 533 -34.45 -20.44 -6.09
CA ASN A 533 -33.12 -20.19 -5.49
C ASN A 533 -32.43 -21.50 -5.10
N LEU A 534 -31.12 -21.42 -4.81
CA LEU A 534 -30.31 -22.60 -4.48
C LEU A 534 -30.78 -23.34 -3.22
N TYR A 535 -31.31 -22.63 -2.23
CA TYR A 535 -31.80 -23.24 -1.00
C TYR A 535 -33.04 -24.13 -1.25
N GLU A 536 -33.98 -23.65 -2.08
CA GLU A 536 -35.14 -24.45 -2.47
C GLU A 536 -34.73 -25.64 -3.35
N HIS A 537 -33.75 -25.47 -4.23
CA HIS A 537 -33.17 -26.56 -5.00
C HIS A 537 -32.55 -27.64 -4.09
N LEU A 538 -31.79 -27.22 -3.09
CA LEU A 538 -31.20 -28.11 -2.13
C LEU A 538 -32.25 -28.95 -1.36
N LYS A 539 -33.35 -28.30 -0.93
CA LYS A 539 -34.48 -28.99 -0.26
C LYS A 539 -35.17 -29.98 -1.19
N ALA A 540 -35.43 -29.58 -2.44
CA ALA A 540 -36.05 -30.45 -3.41
C ALA A 540 -35.21 -31.71 -3.67
N VAL A 541 -33.89 -31.56 -3.84
CA VAL A 541 -32.99 -32.69 -4.07
C VAL A 541 -32.87 -33.58 -2.84
N ALA A 542 -32.87 -33.01 -1.63
CA ALA A 542 -32.79 -33.79 -0.38
C ALA A 542 -33.92 -34.80 -0.23
N VAL A 543 -35.14 -34.45 -0.67
CA VAL A 543 -36.35 -35.30 -0.60
C VAL A 543 -36.39 -36.37 -1.68
N LEU A 544 -35.68 -36.23 -2.81
CA LEU A 544 -35.69 -37.18 -3.92
C LEU A 544 -35.25 -38.58 -3.52
N GLY A 545 -34.28 -38.69 -2.63
CA GLY A 545 -33.76 -39.99 -2.15
C GLY A 545 -34.73 -40.72 -1.24
N GLU A 546 -35.47 -40.02 -0.41
CA GLU A 546 -36.48 -40.60 0.52
C GLU A 546 -37.74 -41.11 -0.19
N ALA A 547 -38.13 -40.45 -1.24
CA ALA A 547 -39.37 -40.77 -1.96
C ALA A 547 -39.25 -41.99 -2.87
N GLY A 548 -38.10 -42.65 -2.95
CA GLY A 548 -37.87 -43.77 -3.89
C GLY A 548 -38.07 -43.41 -5.37
N LYS A 549 -38.07 -42.12 -5.67
CA LYS A 549 -38.38 -41.60 -7.01
C LYS A 549 -37.19 -41.68 -7.97
N VAL A 550 -35.99 -41.92 -7.44
CA VAL A 550 -34.77 -41.97 -8.23
C VAL A 550 -34.01 -43.27 -7.94
N GLN A 551 -33.72 -44.04 -9.01
CA GLN A 551 -32.96 -45.31 -8.91
C GLN A 551 -31.47 -45.14 -9.19
N GLU A 552 -31.03 -43.97 -9.68
CA GLU A 552 -29.63 -43.72 -10.00
C GLU A 552 -28.79 -43.59 -8.71
N PRO A 553 -27.73 -44.41 -8.54
CA PRO A 553 -26.94 -44.43 -7.31
C PRO A 553 -26.34 -43.06 -6.96
N ASP A 554 -25.83 -42.33 -7.94
CA ASP A 554 -25.19 -41.02 -7.78
C ASP A 554 -26.17 -39.96 -7.27
N VAL A 555 -27.42 -39.96 -7.78
CA VAL A 555 -28.46 -39.02 -7.34
C VAL A 555 -28.92 -39.36 -5.92
N LYS A 556 -28.96 -40.65 -5.56
CA LYS A 556 -29.31 -41.07 -4.21
C LYS A 556 -28.25 -40.65 -3.21
N GLN A 557 -27.00 -40.80 -3.55
CA GLN A 557 -25.87 -40.32 -2.74
C GLN A 557 -25.91 -38.80 -2.54
N LEU A 558 -26.10 -38.07 -3.64
CA LEU A 558 -26.23 -36.60 -3.62
C LEU A 558 -27.43 -36.17 -2.75
N SER A 559 -28.56 -36.82 -2.87
CA SER A 559 -29.77 -36.54 -2.06
C SER A 559 -29.47 -36.75 -0.55
N GLY A 560 -28.82 -37.86 -0.19
CA GLY A 560 -28.41 -38.10 1.19
C GLY A 560 -27.47 -37.00 1.72
N LYS A 561 -26.52 -36.56 0.91
CA LYS A 561 -25.59 -35.48 1.25
C LYS A 561 -26.34 -34.14 1.45
N CYS A 562 -27.29 -33.82 0.59
CA CYS A 562 -28.17 -32.66 0.72
C CYS A 562 -29.01 -32.71 2.01
N ALA A 563 -29.58 -33.87 2.34
CA ALA A 563 -30.38 -34.05 3.54
C ALA A 563 -29.55 -33.86 4.81
N LEU A 564 -28.35 -34.42 4.86
CA LEU A 564 -27.43 -34.27 6.01
C LEU A 564 -27.02 -32.81 6.23
N PHE A 565 -26.66 -32.11 5.14
CA PHE A 565 -26.30 -30.69 5.22
C PHE A 565 -27.48 -29.83 5.72
N LEU A 566 -28.68 -30.06 5.19
CA LEU A 566 -29.88 -29.34 5.63
C LEU A 566 -30.24 -29.63 7.09
N ALA A 567 -30.11 -30.87 7.54
CA ALA A 567 -30.35 -31.23 8.93
C ALA A 567 -29.40 -30.45 9.88
N LYS A 568 -28.11 -30.41 9.54
CA LYS A 568 -27.13 -29.66 10.33
C LYS A 568 -27.36 -28.15 10.29
N LEU A 569 -27.70 -27.61 9.13
CA LEU A 569 -28.07 -26.19 9.00
C LEU A 569 -29.30 -25.85 9.84
N THR A 570 -30.33 -26.72 9.86
CA THR A 570 -31.53 -26.53 10.68
C THR A 570 -31.18 -26.54 12.17
N GLU A 571 -30.34 -27.49 12.62
CA GLU A 571 -29.85 -27.54 13.98
C GLU A 571 -29.19 -26.23 14.42
N TYR A 572 -28.27 -25.69 13.63
CA TYR A 572 -27.61 -24.40 13.94
C TYR A 572 -28.60 -23.24 13.95
N ARG A 573 -29.59 -23.25 13.08
CA ARG A 573 -30.63 -22.21 13.03
C ARG A 573 -31.53 -22.25 14.27
N ASP A 574 -31.91 -23.43 14.72
CA ASP A 574 -32.72 -23.60 15.95
C ASP A 574 -31.91 -23.08 17.16
N LYS A 575 -30.63 -23.43 17.22
CA LYS A 575 -29.71 -22.97 18.29
C LYS A 575 -29.49 -21.48 18.27
N SER A 576 -29.34 -20.86 17.09
CA SER A 576 -29.13 -19.41 16.96
C SER A 576 -30.24 -18.57 17.60
N SER A 577 -31.44 -19.17 17.81
CA SER A 577 -32.58 -18.52 18.42
C SER A 577 -32.55 -18.53 19.96
N VAL A 578 -31.79 -19.43 20.58
CA VAL A 578 -31.80 -19.65 22.04
C VAL A 578 -30.43 -19.51 22.68
N GLU A 579 -29.34 -19.72 21.95
CA GLU A 579 -27.97 -19.69 22.45
C GLU A 579 -27.33 -18.32 22.25
N SER A 580 -26.24 -18.07 22.99
CA SER A 580 -25.43 -16.87 22.76
C SER A 580 -24.67 -16.98 21.44
N LEU A 581 -24.31 -15.81 20.87
CA LEU A 581 -23.49 -15.76 19.66
C LEU A 581 -22.15 -16.51 19.83
N TYR A 582 -21.55 -16.41 21.02
CA TYR A 582 -20.32 -17.11 21.35
C TYR A 582 -20.52 -18.65 21.32
N ASP A 583 -21.57 -19.17 21.96
CA ASP A 583 -21.83 -20.59 22.02
C ASP A 583 -22.11 -21.17 20.62
N LEU A 584 -22.90 -20.47 19.81
CA LEU A 584 -23.12 -20.84 18.41
C LEU A 584 -21.82 -20.88 17.60
N CYS A 585 -20.97 -19.85 17.71
CA CYS A 585 -19.68 -19.83 17.03
C CYS A 585 -18.76 -20.96 17.53
N TRP A 586 -18.77 -21.23 18.84
CA TRP A 586 -18.01 -22.31 19.43
C TRP A 586 -18.40 -23.67 18.84
N GLU A 587 -19.68 -23.96 18.77
CA GLU A 587 -20.18 -25.23 18.19
C GLU A 587 -19.81 -25.36 16.72
N ILE A 588 -19.97 -24.28 15.94
CA ILE A 588 -19.62 -24.31 14.51
C ILE A 588 -18.10 -24.52 14.34
N ILE A 589 -17.26 -24.01 15.22
CA ILE A 589 -15.80 -24.07 15.08
C ILE A 589 -15.25 -25.34 15.72
N TYR A 590 -15.58 -25.62 16.97
CA TYR A 590 -14.97 -26.71 17.73
C TYR A 590 -15.75 -28.04 17.67
N ASP A 591 -17.05 -28.03 17.92
CA ASP A 591 -17.84 -29.28 17.97
C ASP A 591 -18.03 -29.91 16.59
N SER A 592 -17.92 -29.08 15.51
CA SER A 592 -17.90 -29.62 14.16
C SER A 592 -16.57 -30.31 13.79
N GLY A 593 -15.49 -30.08 14.54
CA GLY A 593 -14.14 -30.50 14.20
C GLY A 593 -13.42 -29.60 13.21
N TYR A 594 -13.99 -28.43 12.84
CA TYR A 594 -13.38 -27.51 11.89
C TYR A 594 -12.07 -26.92 12.41
N TYR A 595 -11.97 -26.65 13.72
CA TYR A 595 -10.75 -26.19 14.38
C TYR A 595 -9.57 -27.14 14.17
N ASP A 596 -9.81 -28.45 14.39
CA ASP A 596 -8.78 -29.46 14.19
C ASP A 596 -8.43 -29.64 12.71
N TYR A 597 -9.45 -29.57 11.84
CA TYR A 597 -9.26 -29.63 10.38
C TYR A 597 -8.32 -28.53 9.87
N VAL A 598 -8.56 -27.27 10.25
CA VAL A 598 -7.67 -26.16 9.82
C VAL A 598 -6.29 -26.26 10.44
N GLY A 599 -6.17 -26.85 11.63
CA GLY A 599 -4.89 -27.14 12.27
C GLY A 599 -4.00 -28.10 11.48
N THR A 600 -4.58 -28.94 10.60
CA THR A 600 -3.81 -29.84 9.71
C THR A 600 -3.38 -29.19 8.40
N MET A 601 -3.84 -27.96 8.13
CA MET A 601 -3.46 -27.22 6.93
C MET A 601 -2.11 -26.50 7.10
N PRO A 602 -1.45 -26.09 6.02
CA PRO A 602 -0.28 -25.20 6.11
C PRO A 602 -0.62 -23.97 6.94
N ALA A 603 0.30 -23.55 7.82
CA ALA A 603 0.08 -22.51 8.83
C ALA A 603 -1.11 -22.82 9.79
N GLY A 604 -1.28 -24.05 10.17
CA GLY A 604 -2.40 -24.51 11.00
C GLY A 604 -2.55 -23.75 12.31
N ALA A 605 -1.45 -23.48 13.01
CA ALA A 605 -1.45 -22.72 14.25
C ALA A 605 -1.98 -21.28 14.06
N GLN A 606 -1.60 -20.62 12.97
CA GLN A 606 -2.10 -19.29 12.62
C GLN A 606 -3.59 -19.31 12.30
N ARG A 607 -4.05 -20.31 11.53
CA ARG A 607 -5.47 -20.48 11.21
C ARG A 607 -6.32 -20.70 12.46
N GLN A 608 -5.83 -21.52 13.39
CA GLN A 608 -6.45 -21.72 14.69
C GLN A 608 -6.48 -20.43 15.53
N ALA A 609 -5.39 -19.65 15.54
CA ALA A 609 -5.35 -18.36 16.21
C ALA A 609 -6.38 -17.38 15.62
N ASN A 610 -6.53 -17.33 14.29
CA ASN A 610 -7.55 -16.53 13.63
C ASN A 610 -8.98 -16.92 14.06
N LEU A 611 -9.28 -18.20 14.16
CA LEU A 611 -10.59 -18.66 14.67
C LEU A 611 -10.83 -18.26 16.12
N ASN A 612 -9.79 -18.29 16.97
CA ASN A 612 -9.90 -17.84 18.36
C ASN A 612 -10.20 -16.34 18.45
N VAL A 613 -9.59 -15.52 17.60
CA VAL A 613 -9.91 -14.07 17.51
C VAL A 613 -11.38 -13.87 17.15
N LEU A 614 -11.94 -14.64 16.20
CA LEU A 614 -13.37 -14.56 15.87
C LEU A 614 -14.26 -14.85 17.08
N LEU A 615 -13.91 -15.87 17.85
CA LEU A 615 -14.63 -16.23 19.09
C LEU A 615 -14.55 -15.13 20.15
N GLU A 616 -13.39 -14.53 20.36
CA GLU A 616 -13.23 -13.41 21.30
C GLU A 616 -14.08 -12.21 20.87
N ARG A 617 -14.13 -11.92 19.59
CA ARG A 617 -14.95 -10.83 19.04
C ARG A 617 -16.44 -11.13 19.16
N ALA A 618 -16.87 -12.37 18.90
CA ALA A 618 -18.24 -12.78 19.12
C ALA A 618 -18.64 -12.66 20.60
N ALA A 619 -17.76 -13.06 21.53
CA ALA A 619 -17.96 -12.91 22.97
C ALA A 619 -18.06 -11.42 23.39
N GLY A 620 -17.17 -10.57 22.86
CA GLY A 620 -17.17 -9.13 23.11
C GLY A 620 -18.44 -8.46 22.58
N TYR A 621 -18.85 -8.80 21.37
CA TYR A 621 -20.06 -8.27 20.74
C TYR A 621 -21.33 -8.70 21.46
N GLY A 622 -21.39 -9.95 21.96
CA GLY A 622 -22.52 -10.46 22.72
C GLY A 622 -22.83 -9.71 24.03
N LYS A 623 -21.86 -8.93 24.54
CA LYS A 623 -22.05 -8.03 25.72
C LYS A 623 -22.60 -6.67 25.34
N SER A 624 -22.72 -6.33 24.07
CA SER A 624 -23.24 -5.07 23.60
C SER A 624 -24.79 -5.02 23.64
N SER A 625 -25.34 -3.80 23.63
CA SER A 625 -26.81 -3.60 23.62
C SER A 625 -27.49 -4.07 22.31
N TYR A 626 -26.71 -4.39 21.29
CA TYR A 626 -27.17 -4.86 19.98
C TYR A 626 -26.77 -6.32 19.74
N SER A 627 -27.03 -7.20 20.71
CA SER A 627 -26.69 -8.62 20.60
C SER A 627 -27.50 -9.33 19.50
N GLY A 628 -26.98 -10.46 19.00
CA GLY A 628 -27.63 -11.36 18.05
C GLY A 628 -26.87 -11.51 16.74
N LEU A 629 -27.07 -12.68 16.08
CA LEU A 629 -26.33 -13.08 14.89
C LEU A 629 -26.49 -12.10 13.73
N PHE A 630 -27.70 -11.65 13.43
CA PHE A 630 -27.98 -10.70 12.36
C PHE A 630 -27.21 -9.38 12.53
N ASN A 631 -27.24 -8.79 13.75
CA ASN A 631 -26.54 -7.55 14.03
C ASN A 631 -25.02 -7.71 13.97
N PHE A 632 -24.50 -8.85 14.41
CA PHE A 632 -23.07 -9.16 14.31
C PHE A 632 -22.61 -9.27 12.86
N LEU A 633 -23.38 -9.93 11.99
CA LEU A 633 -23.05 -10.02 10.57
C LEU A 633 -23.09 -8.63 9.91
N ARG A 634 -24.09 -7.79 10.22
CA ARG A 634 -24.10 -6.39 9.74
C ARG A 634 -22.91 -5.59 10.25
N TYR A 635 -22.51 -5.79 11.48
CA TYR A 635 -21.30 -5.17 12.02
C TYR A 635 -20.05 -5.56 11.22
N ILE A 636 -19.89 -6.86 10.92
CA ILE A 636 -18.77 -7.34 10.09
C ILE A 636 -18.85 -6.79 8.66
N GLU A 637 -20.04 -6.73 8.05
CA GLU A 637 -20.23 -6.12 6.72
C GLU A 637 -19.83 -4.64 6.70
N ARG A 638 -20.17 -3.89 7.74
CA ARG A 638 -19.75 -2.49 7.88
C ARG A 638 -18.22 -2.39 8.00
N LEU A 639 -17.57 -3.21 8.82
CA LEU A 639 -16.10 -3.24 8.91
C LEU A 639 -15.47 -3.50 7.56
N LYS A 640 -15.94 -4.53 6.82
CA LYS A 640 -15.46 -4.83 5.47
C LYS A 640 -15.65 -3.66 4.49
N LYS A 641 -16.78 -2.96 4.56
CA LYS A 641 -17.09 -1.82 3.66
C LYS A 641 -16.13 -0.66 3.87
N PHE A 642 -15.67 -0.45 5.09
CA PHE A 642 -14.78 0.66 5.44
C PHE A 642 -13.30 0.27 5.51
N ASP A 643 -12.95 -0.94 5.02
CA ASP A 643 -11.58 -1.50 5.07
C ASP A 643 -10.99 -1.50 6.49
N GLU A 644 -11.88 -1.49 7.48
CA GLU A 644 -11.51 -1.68 8.89
C GLU A 644 -11.45 -3.17 9.18
N ASP A 645 -10.29 -3.66 9.57
CA ASP A 645 -10.11 -5.08 9.80
C ASP A 645 -9.58 -5.38 11.20
N PHE A 646 -9.81 -6.61 11.65
CA PHE A 646 -9.20 -7.07 12.89
C PHE A 646 -7.74 -7.46 12.61
N ALA A 647 -6.87 -7.24 13.59
CA ALA A 647 -5.55 -7.85 13.53
C ALA A 647 -5.68 -9.37 13.50
N GLU A 648 -4.90 -10.03 12.66
CA GLU A 648 -4.82 -11.49 12.67
C GLU A 648 -4.36 -12.00 14.03
N GLY A 649 -4.78 -13.20 14.38
CA GLY A 649 -4.34 -13.85 15.63
C GLY A 649 -2.82 -14.01 15.64
N ALA A 650 -2.16 -13.64 16.72
CA ALA A 650 -0.72 -13.82 16.86
C ALA A 650 -0.38 -15.30 17.11
N ALA A 651 0.09 -15.99 16.08
CA ALA A 651 0.78 -17.27 16.22
C ALA A 651 2.21 -17.11 15.71
N SER A 652 3.18 -17.68 16.42
CA SER A 652 4.55 -17.73 15.91
C SER A 652 4.64 -18.82 14.83
N LEU A 653 4.86 -18.39 13.60
CA LEU A 653 5.11 -19.28 12.45
C LEU A 653 6.57 -19.71 12.35
N ASP A 654 7.41 -19.29 13.29
CA ASP A 654 8.87 -19.50 13.22
C ASP A 654 9.27 -20.97 13.22
N ASN A 655 8.41 -21.83 13.75
CA ASN A 655 8.65 -23.29 13.86
C ASN A 655 8.02 -24.09 12.71
N GLU A 656 7.22 -23.49 11.83
CA GLU A 656 6.58 -24.21 10.73
C GLU A 656 7.48 -24.23 9.48
N ASN A 657 7.71 -25.41 8.91
CA ASN A 657 8.51 -25.55 7.68
C ASN A 657 7.67 -25.25 6.44
N LEU A 658 7.52 -23.95 6.12
CA LEU A 658 6.73 -23.45 5.00
C LEU A 658 7.37 -22.21 4.34
N VAL A 659 7.11 -22.04 3.05
CA VAL A 659 7.51 -20.84 2.30
C VAL A 659 6.63 -19.66 2.70
N ARG A 660 7.25 -18.54 3.06
CA ARG A 660 6.52 -17.31 3.41
C ARG A 660 6.37 -16.42 2.18
N ILE A 661 5.17 -15.90 1.95
CA ILE A 661 4.88 -14.92 0.90
C ILE A 661 4.40 -13.65 1.59
N MET A 662 5.16 -12.57 1.46
CA MET A 662 4.84 -11.31 2.14
C MET A 662 5.21 -10.08 1.32
N SER A 663 4.74 -8.91 1.74
CA SER A 663 5.16 -7.66 1.14
C SER A 663 6.55 -7.22 1.64
N ILE A 664 7.27 -6.47 0.80
CA ILE A 664 8.54 -5.82 1.18
C ILE A 664 8.37 -5.00 2.48
N HIS A 665 7.21 -4.34 2.67
CA HIS A 665 6.95 -3.55 3.89
C HIS A 665 6.90 -4.41 5.16
N LYS A 666 6.29 -5.60 5.08
CA LYS A 666 6.20 -6.51 6.23
C LYS A 666 7.51 -7.24 6.53
N SER A 667 8.41 -7.34 5.55
CA SER A 667 9.73 -7.95 5.75
C SER A 667 10.75 -7.02 6.41
N LYS A 668 10.41 -5.73 6.58
CA LYS A 668 11.31 -4.79 7.26
C LYS A 668 11.60 -5.25 8.69
N GLY A 669 12.88 -5.28 9.06
CA GLY A 669 13.33 -5.79 10.36
C GLY A 669 13.52 -7.31 10.43
N LEU A 670 13.04 -8.08 9.42
CA LEU A 670 13.23 -9.53 9.36
C LEU A 670 14.47 -9.90 8.53
N GLU A 671 14.88 -11.15 8.67
CA GLU A 671 15.95 -11.73 7.86
C GLU A 671 15.59 -13.14 7.41
N PHE A 672 16.03 -13.51 6.22
CA PHE A 672 15.79 -14.83 5.63
C PHE A 672 17.03 -15.31 4.89
N PRO A 673 17.39 -16.60 5.03
CA PRO A 673 18.52 -17.16 4.30
C PRO A 673 18.41 -17.06 2.79
N ILE A 674 17.20 -17.26 2.24
CA ILE A 674 16.93 -17.24 0.80
C ILE A 674 15.77 -16.28 0.52
N VAL A 675 16.04 -15.21 -0.25
CA VAL A 675 15.06 -14.18 -0.60
C VAL A 675 14.81 -14.20 -2.09
N ILE A 676 13.54 -14.27 -2.48
CA ILE A 676 13.09 -14.20 -3.87
C ILE A 676 12.26 -12.91 -4.02
N LEU A 677 12.76 -11.95 -4.79
CA LEU A 677 12.01 -10.76 -5.14
C LEU A 677 11.17 -11.03 -6.40
N ALA A 678 9.86 -11.13 -6.24
CA ALA A 678 8.92 -11.42 -7.29
C ALA A 678 8.17 -10.19 -7.79
N GLY A 679 7.67 -10.20 -9.02
CA GLY A 679 6.92 -9.11 -9.62
C GLY A 679 7.75 -7.86 -9.92
N ALA A 680 9.07 -7.99 -10.09
CA ALA A 680 9.96 -6.87 -10.37
C ALA A 680 9.67 -6.15 -11.71
N HIS A 681 9.00 -6.82 -12.65
CA HIS A 681 8.55 -6.25 -13.93
C HIS A 681 7.32 -5.34 -13.81
N LYS A 682 6.64 -5.34 -12.65
CA LYS A 682 5.40 -4.58 -12.47
C LYS A 682 5.67 -3.09 -12.57
N SER A 683 4.96 -2.43 -13.48
CA SER A 683 5.01 -0.98 -13.62
C SER A 683 4.56 -0.27 -12.33
N ILE A 684 5.15 0.89 -12.07
CA ILE A 684 4.77 1.75 -10.96
C ILE A 684 3.33 2.21 -11.17
N ASN A 685 2.49 2.09 -10.15
CA ASN A 685 1.13 2.57 -10.19
C ASN A 685 1.10 4.07 -9.85
N PHE A 686 0.61 4.89 -10.78
CA PHE A 686 0.45 6.33 -10.62
C PHE A 686 -0.99 6.75 -10.31
N MET A 687 -1.85 5.82 -9.90
CA MET A 687 -3.27 6.15 -9.59
C MET A 687 -3.37 7.19 -8.46
N ASP A 688 -2.50 7.09 -7.46
CA ASP A 688 -2.49 8.05 -6.35
C ASP A 688 -2.17 9.47 -6.83
N ALA A 689 -1.26 9.63 -7.80
CA ALA A 689 -0.94 10.92 -8.41
C ALA A 689 -2.09 11.49 -9.27
N THR A 690 -3.06 10.66 -9.67
CA THR A 690 -4.25 11.07 -10.43
C THR A 690 -5.50 11.22 -9.57
N ALA A 691 -5.38 11.01 -8.26
CA ALA A 691 -6.50 11.16 -7.33
C ALA A 691 -7.12 12.57 -7.43
N PRO A 692 -8.43 12.72 -7.21
CA PRO A 692 -9.09 14.03 -7.25
C PRO A 692 -8.47 15.04 -6.30
N VAL A 693 -8.00 14.57 -5.15
CA VAL A 693 -7.34 15.36 -4.10
C VAL A 693 -6.01 14.72 -3.73
N LEU A 694 -4.95 15.52 -3.80
CA LEU A 694 -3.63 15.18 -3.26
C LEU A 694 -3.42 15.94 -1.95
N VAL A 695 -2.65 15.35 -1.06
CA VAL A 695 -2.30 15.95 0.23
C VAL A 695 -0.80 15.79 0.45
N ASP A 696 -0.15 16.88 0.76
CA ASP A 696 1.28 16.96 1.04
C ASP A 696 1.53 17.80 2.30
N GLN A 697 2.61 17.52 3.00
CA GLN A 697 2.91 18.16 4.27
C GLN A 697 3.27 19.64 4.13
N ASN A 698 4.01 19.98 3.09
CA ASN A 698 4.55 21.32 2.85
C ASN A 698 3.65 22.15 1.93
N LEU A 699 3.05 21.50 0.91
CA LEU A 699 2.21 22.15 -0.08
C LEU A 699 0.71 22.11 0.27
N GLY A 700 0.34 21.40 1.33
CA GLY A 700 -1.03 21.33 1.82
C GLY A 700 -1.92 20.40 1.00
N ILE A 701 -3.00 20.93 0.44
CA ILE A 701 -4.02 20.16 -0.29
C ILE A 701 -4.12 20.66 -1.72
N ALA A 702 -4.06 19.76 -2.69
CA ALA A 702 -4.22 20.07 -4.09
C ALA A 702 -5.42 19.36 -4.71
N VAL A 703 -6.18 20.10 -5.51
CA VAL A 703 -7.36 19.63 -6.24
C VAL A 703 -7.29 19.99 -7.69
N ASP A 704 -8.09 19.31 -8.51
CA ASP A 704 -8.44 19.82 -9.83
C ASP A 704 -9.52 20.91 -9.67
N TYR A 705 -9.38 22.02 -10.37
CA TYR A 705 -10.45 23.00 -10.46
C TYR A 705 -11.61 22.45 -11.30
N VAL A 706 -12.80 22.39 -10.73
CA VAL A 706 -14.02 21.95 -11.40
C VAL A 706 -14.92 23.16 -11.68
N ASP A 707 -15.00 23.58 -12.95
CA ASP A 707 -15.95 24.59 -13.39
C ASP A 707 -17.30 23.93 -13.70
N LEU A 708 -18.20 23.97 -12.74
CA LEU A 708 -19.54 23.36 -12.84
C LEU A 708 -20.39 23.96 -13.97
N LYS A 709 -20.19 25.25 -14.31
CA LYS A 709 -20.94 25.93 -15.37
C LYS A 709 -20.47 25.46 -16.75
N LYS A 710 -19.17 25.33 -16.96
CA LYS A 710 -18.59 24.85 -18.22
C LYS A 710 -18.48 23.34 -18.26
N ARG A 711 -18.68 22.64 -17.14
CA ARG A 711 -18.48 21.20 -16.98
C ARG A 711 -17.06 20.77 -17.40
N THR A 712 -16.08 21.57 -17.01
CA THR A 712 -14.67 21.29 -17.29
C THR A 712 -13.92 21.04 -16.00
N LYS A 713 -12.91 20.18 -16.07
CA LYS A 713 -12.00 19.85 -14.97
C LYS A 713 -10.57 20.15 -15.44
N THR A 714 -9.88 21.01 -14.70
CA THR A 714 -8.52 21.45 -15.03
C THR A 714 -7.61 21.19 -13.82
N PRO A 715 -6.47 20.51 -13.97
CA PRO A 715 -5.52 20.39 -12.87
C PRO A 715 -5.00 21.77 -12.47
N THR A 716 -5.00 22.04 -11.16
CA THR A 716 -4.38 23.27 -10.64
C THR A 716 -2.87 23.15 -10.68
N ILE A 717 -2.19 24.30 -10.65
CA ILE A 717 -0.72 24.34 -10.61
C ILE A 717 -0.18 23.68 -9.33
N ILE A 718 -0.90 23.81 -8.22
CA ILE A 718 -0.57 23.15 -6.94
C ILE A 718 -0.58 21.63 -7.11
N LYS A 719 -1.56 21.11 -7.85
CA LYS A 719 -1.62 19.67 -8.16
C LYS A 719 -0.50 19.23 -9.10
N GLY A 720 -0.04 20.13 -9.95
CA GLY A 720 1.13 19.88 -10.79
C GLY A 720 2.45 19.86 -10.03
N ALA A 721 2.52 20.54 -8.89
CA ALA A 721 3.68 20.58 -8.00
C ALA A 721 3.80 19.32 -7.11
N MET A 722 2.66 18.79 -6.67
CA MET A 722 2.58 17.52 -5.90
C MET A 722 2.70 16.29 -6.82
#